data_c87f9ed65ef072ffe0aa1db0e517b942
#
_entry.id   c87f9ed65ef072ffe0aa1db0e517b942
#
_cell.length_a   1.000
_cell.length_b   1.000
_cell.length_c   1.000
_cell.angle_alpha   90.00
_cell.angle_beta   90.00
_cell.angle_gamma   90.00
#
_symmetry.space_group_name_H-M   'P 1'
#
loop_
_entity.id
_entity.type
_entity.pdbx_description
1 polymer ?
#
loop_
_entity_poly.entity_id
_entity_poly.type
_entity_poly.pdbx_seq_one_letter_code
_entity_poly.pdbx_strand_id
1 'polypeptide(L)'
;MNKKLRKTIRLTAISLGALLTIFLLAVTIVVNFIFTPEKLTPVVLNVANQSLNARLQMKSVELTFFSTFPRFGLKVTDGVLVSKAINDTLWQKTDSLVSFKKCVVVVNPVDYLMHDKISLRYLGLEDASVYAFKNKEGKSNWDIVKSTEETVEEDTTSQKPQIQEIDINRVALKRTNVTFDDRDTRVYARVQNLNMNLKASLKKDYSMLALEYDNENLLFWQDGQLLVNHLAVGLNADMQLDRVSRRLTLKDTGLTLNGIALDLSGSLGRDTIGGPASVDLTYKLHAPSLETVFNMIPESVLKRQELTAKGEVTLEGTLKGLYGKQQMPEATLHVSINQASAKYADLPYGIDDLTAEFSGYVDFMRHKPSYADLKIFRFKGAHTDILADGKVEDLLGDPDITFHTRSEIDLTALAKTFPLQEGVSIGGRVGADFRLHCRLSTIQKQDWGRVRLKGKLDMQDMFLRDTKKNFEFTSQAALRFIGEDNLAAQMNIRKASLRTAAISANLDELNATVRSTNPQDTTRLIDVECKLQMSRLKGEMGDSLKVFSKKAKAFLHLQPGKLNPAMPNIKVALETDTLFCRMGGMKMGMDKGGFNLTAEKVRDSVWLPKGIVGFNRLTLRTPELALPVRMRKTAVTVGDRVITLKNASMRIGRSNLTASGSVYGLYAAMKKGKMLKANLEIASRNLDCNQLINALNFPQDTLQAETDTVSSAEPMQLFVIPKNIDFELKTNLKKVTYGNMVFENVQGAVDIRNQAVYLKKLTMRGLEADLETTLVYRARRKTRGYAGFDFRLRKVNIGKLVDFIPSLDTIVPMLRSFKGMVDFDATAEAVLDSNLNVKIPSLKAAMHIKGDSLVLMDGETFAEISKTLMFKNKKRNVFDSISVNLTVQDGNVTVYPFLLQIDRYKAAVGGTQGLDMNFNYHISVLKSPLPFKAGVNITGNLDKMKIRIGKAKYKDAVTPVEIRKVDSTRVNMGQEIIHSFERVISRTYRGKLPQGAE
;
A
#
# COMPACT_ATOMS: atom_id res chain seq x y z
N MET A 1 96.17 42.27 -17.26
CA MET A 1 96.20 41.66 -15.93
C MET A 1 97.60 41.22 -15.60
N ASN A 2 98.21 41.80 -14.63
CA ASN A 2 99.69 41.73 -14.32
C ASN A 2 100.09 40.32 -13.91
N LYS A 3 101.20 39.70 -14.49
CA LYS A 3 101.73 38.38 -14.19
C LYS A 3 101.97 38.10 -12.70
N LYS A 4 102.20 39.15 -11.94
CA LYS A 4 102.35 39.04 -10.45
C LYS A 4 101.03 38.79 -9.78
N LEU A 5 99.92 39.34 -10.23
CA LEU A 5 98.58 39.16 -9.63
C LEU A 5 98.07 37.75 -9.90
N ARG A 6 98.39 37.16 -11.06
CA ARG A 6 98.01 35.70 -11.36
C ARG A 6 98.78 34.70 -10.49
N LYS A 7 100.06 35.09 -10.13
CA LYS A 7 100.93 34.18 -9.27
C LYS A 7 100.37 34.19 -7.81
N THR A 8 100.05 35.38 -7.31
CA THR A 8 99.53 35.58 -5.96
C THR A 8 98.09 34.92 -5.85
N ILE A 9 97.23 35.02 -6.80
CA ILE A 9 95.95 34.35 -6.81
C ILE A 9 96.11 32.83 -6.88
N ARG A 10 97.02 32.29 -7.64
CA ARG A 10 97.35 30.91 -7.66
C ARG A 10 97.88 30.39 -6.33
N LEU A 11 98.85 31.10 -5.67
CA LEU A 11 99.35 30.66 -4.38
C LEU A 11 98.32 30.78 -3.27
N THR A 12 97.44 31.77 -3.26
CA THR A 12 96.30 31.87 -2.30
C THR A 12 95.29 30.80 -2.53
N ALA A 13 94.98 30.47 -3.78
CA ALA A 13 94.10 29.33 -4.09
C ALA A 13 94.67 27.99 -3.70
N ILE A 14 95.95 27.79 -3.88
CA ILE A 14 96.67 26.49 -3.43
C ILE A 14 96.68 26.43 -1.90
N SER A 15 97.04 27.56 -1.22
CA SER A 15 97.04 27.60 0.26
C SER A 15 95.63 27.40 0.86
N LEU A 16 94.64 28.00 0.25
CA LEU A 16 93.28 27.80 0.69
C LEU A 16 92.81 26.34 0.46
N GLY A 17 93.20 25.75 -0.70
CA GLY A 17 92.98 24.34 -0.99
C GLY A 17 93.66 23.39 -0.03
N ALA A 18 94.92 23.70 0.32
CA ALA A 18 95.64 22.87 1.30
C ALA A 18 95.07 22.99 2.73
N LEU A 19 94.64 24.18 3.10
CA LEU A 19 93.95 24.44 4.40
C LEU A 19 92.63 23.70 4.49
N LEU A 20 91.91 23.72 3.40
CA LEU A 20 90.63 22.99 3.29
C LEU A 20 90.83 21.49 3.35
N THR A 21 91.93 20.97 2.70
CA THR A 21 92.22 19.55 2.73
C THR A 21 92.67 19.05 4.15
N ILE A 22 93.46 19.86 4.83
CA ILE A 22 93.86 19.63 6.24
C ILE A 22 92.65 19.64 7.16
N PHE A 23 91.74 20.61 6.98
CA PHE A 23 90.46 20.68 7.72
C PHE A 23 89.59 19.48 7.50
N LEU A 24 89.44 19.03 6.26
CA LEU A 24 88.70 17.86 5.91
C LEU A 24 89.30 16.57 6.51
N LEU A 25 90.64 16.49 6.51
CA LEU A 25 91.37 15.35 7.10
C LEU A 25 91.21 15.32 8.62
N ALA A 26 91.30 16.50 9.28
CA ALA A 26 91.07 16.59 10.72
C ALA A 26 89.65 16.21 11.11
N VAL A 27 88.67 16.70 10.36
CA VAL A 27 87.22 16.30 10.54
C VAL A 27 87.01 14.81 10.35
N THR A 28 87.69 14.19 9.34
CA THR A 28 87.66 12.77 9.09
C THR A 28 88.18 11.92 10.28
N ILE A 29 89.29 12.41 10.88
CA ILE A 29 89.82 11.76 12.06
C ILE A 29 88.91 11.90 13.27
N VAL A 30 88.36 13.04 13.52
CA VAL A 30 87.38 13.30 14.60
C VAL A 30 86.14 12.46 14.47
N VAL A 31 85.56 12.37 13.27
CA VAL A 31 84.39 11.60 13.03
C VAL A 31 84.61 10.08 13.20
N ASN A 32 85.77 9.53 12.74
CA ASN A 32 86.01 8.11 12.75
C ASN A 32 86.68 7.57 14.04
N PHE A 33 87.24 8.43 14.88
CA PHE A 33 87.97 7.97 16.10
C PHE A 33 87.30 8.46 17.39
N ILE A 34 86.69 9.64 17.40
CA ILE A 34 86.08 10.22 18.60
C ILE A 34 84.68 9.86 18.72
N PHE A 35 83.91 9.91 17.60
CA PHE A 35 82.47 9.71 17.57
C PHE A 35 82.08 8.34 16.95
N THR A 36 82.62 7.28 17.56
CA THR A 36 82.26 5.91 17.07
C THR A 36 80.85 5.51 17.40
N PRO A 37 80.19 4.60 16.62
CA PRO A 37 78.84 4.14 16.88
C PRO A 37 78.64 3.58 18.29
N GLU A 38 79.61 2.90 18.85
CA GLU A 38 79.51 2.33 20.20
C GLU A 38 79.42 3.36 21.32
N LYS A 39 80.00 4.57 21.10
CA LYS A 39 79.86 5.70 22.03
C LYS A 39 78.65 6.54 21.84
N LEU A 40 78.20 6.76 20.54
CA LEU A 40 77.10 7.64 20.20
C LEU A 40 75.74 6.96 20.47
N THR A 41 75.61 5.65 20.19
CA THR A 41 74.30 4.95 20.31
C THR A 41 73.72 5.04 21.72
N PRO A 42 74.41 4.75 22.81
CA PRO A 42 73.86 4.87 24.17
C PRO A 42 73.44 6.30 24.55
N VAL A 43 74.21 7.29 24.10
CA VAL A 43 73.95 8.68 24.41
C VAL A 43 72.66 9.15 23.73
N VAL A 44 72.51 8.87 22.42
CA VAL A 44 71.28 9.25 21.65
C VAL A 44 70.10 8.45 22.16
N LEU A 45 70.20 7.15 22.50
CA LEU A 45 69.14 6.39 23.11
C LEU A 45 68.63 6.99 24.42
N ASN A 46 69.56 7.37 25.29
CA ASN A 46 69.27 7.95 26.59
C ASN A 46 68.49 9.30 26.44
N VAL A 47 68.99 10.21 25.61
CA VAL A 47 68.42 11.49 25.39
C VAL A 47 66.98 11.31 24.76
N ALA A 48 66.85 10.49 23.72
CA ALA A 48 65.57 10.25 23.06
C ALA A 48 64.54 9.68 24.02
N ASN A 49 64.90 8.64 24.77
CA ASN A 49 63.99 7.92 25.71
C ASN A 49 63.64 8.78 26.96
N GLN A 50 64.42 9.77 27.30
CA GLN A 50 64.12 10.72 28.36
C GLN A 50 63.20 11.86 27.87
N SER A 51 63.32 12.27 26.62
CA SER A 51 62.59 13.40 26.05
C SER A 51 61.22 12.97 25.48
N LEU A 52 61.00 11.71 25.10
CA LEU A 52 59.81 11.24 24.46
C LEU A 52 58.95 10.39 25.42
N ASN A 53 57.65 10.47 25.26
CA ASN A 53 56.68 9.51 25.84
C ASN A 53 56.63 8.22 24.99
N ALA A 54 57.80 7.75 24.62
CA ALA A 54 58.02 6.56 23.79
C ALA A 54 59.36 5.90 24.15
N ARG A 55 59.55 4.67 23.70
CA ARG A 55 60.80 3.92 23.82
C ARG A 55 61.36 3.74 22.43
N LEU A 56 62.50 4.41 22.20
CA LEU A 56 63.32 4.21 21.00
C LEU A 56 64.29 3.06 21.21
N GLN A 57 64.36 2.14 20.25
CA GLN A 57 65.36 1.09 20.12
C GLN A 57 66.05 1.19 18.79
N MET A 58 67.32 0.99 18.70
CA MET A 58 68.05 1.08 17.42
C MET A 58 69.39 0.26 17.49
N LYS A 59 69.86 -0.14 16.31
CA LYS A 59 71.11 -0.96 16.21
C LYS A 59 72.33 -0.12 16.36
N SER A 60 72.45 0.98 15.63
CA SER A 60 73.59 1.86 15.68
C SER A 60 73.34 3.31 15.27
N VAL A 61 74.14 4.23 15.80
CA VAL A 61 74.16 5.62 15.38
C VAL A 61 75.54 5.97 14.85
N GLU A 62 75.58 6.48 13.64
CA GLU A 62 76.83 6.92 12.98
C GLU A 62 76.76 8.44 12.74
N LEU A 63 77.84 9.14 13.00
CA LEU A 63 77.97 10.53 12.65
C LEU A 63 78.37 10.67 11.19
N THR A 64 77.54 11.40 10.41
CA THR A 64 77.79 11.70 8.99
C THR A 64 78.17 13.16 8.82
N PHE A 65 79.29 13.45 8.15
CA PHE A 65 79.73 14.81 7.85
C PHE A 65 79.84 15.06 6.35
N PHE A 66 80.49 14.18 5.58
CA PHE A 66 80.71 14.39 4.16
C PHE A 66 79.38 14.45 3.31
N SER A 67 78.43 13.62 3.64
CA SER A 67 77.12 13.68 2.98
C SER A 67 76.19 14.82 3.37
N THR A 68 76.52 15.46 4.49
CA THR A 68 75.74 16.60 5.08
C THR A 68 76.45 17.90 5.17
N PHE A 69 77.73 17.96 4.65
CA PHE A 69 78.62 19.15 4.73
C PHE A 69 77.92 20.44 4.29
N PRO A 70 78.11 21.51 5.01
CA PRO A 70 78.95 21.71 6.18
C PRO A 70 78.30 21.39 7.54
N ARG A 71 77.24 20.59 7.55
CA ARG A 71 76.43 20.22 8.73
C ARG A 71 76.81 18.82 9.24
N PHE A 72 76.49 18.58 10.50
CA PHE A 72 76.66 17.22 11.08
C PHE A 72 75.32 16.52 11.01
N GLY A 73 75.35 15.24 10.51
CA GLY A 73 74.19 14.36 10.50
C GLY A 73 74.40 13.13 11.37
N LEU A 74 73.37 12.72 12.02
CA LEU A 74 73.32 11.41 12.70
C LEU A 74 72.53 10.45 11.80
N LYS A 75 73.13 9.37 11.46
CA LYS A 75 72.52 8.26 10.75
C LYS A 75 72.23 7.13 11.75
N VAL A 76 70.97 6.86 11.94
CA VAL A 76 70.48 5.79 12.81
C VAL A 76 70.03 4.63 11.93
N THR A 77 70.45 3.44 12.29
CA THR A 77 70.13 2.19 11.57
C THR A 77 69.28 1.27 12.41
N ASP A 78 68.27 0.63 11.71
CA ASP A 78 67.40 -0.39 12.28
C ASP A 78 66.72 0.06 13.58
N GLY A 79 65.95 1.13 13.51
CA GLY A 79 65.25 1.72 14.65
C GLY A 79 63.76 1.38 14.74
N VAL A 80 63.27 1.28 15.97
CA VAL A 80 61.87 1.11 16.31
C VAL A 80 61.49 2.06 17.43
N LEU A 81 60.41 2.81 17.23
CA LEU A 81 59.80 3.72 18.21
C LEU A 81 58.49 3.14 18.72
N VAL A 82 58.49 2.82 20.01
CA VAL A 82 57.32 2.22 20.68
C VAL A 82 56.68 3.26 21.59
N SER A 83 55.38 3.53 21.40
CA SER A 83 54.63 4.46 22.23
C SER A 83 54.44 3.94 23.65
N LYS A 84 54.43 4.85 24.62
CA LYS A 84 54.02 4.54 26.01
C LYS A 84 52.60 5.00 26.30
N ALA A 85 51.95 5.68 25.36
CA ALA A 85 50.58 6.23 25.51
C ALA A 85 49.51 5.13 25.46
N ILE A 86 49.81 4.03 24.77
CA ILE A 86 48.88 2.88 24.62
C ILE A 86 49.56 1.64 25.24
N ASN A 87 48.90 1.03 26.20
CA ASN A 87 49.33 -0.20 26.84
C ASN A 87 48.34 -1.30 26.50
N ASP A 88 48.38 -1.78 25.27
CA ASP A 88 47.50 -2.84 24.79
C ASP A 88 48.24 -4.19 24.84
N THR A 89 47.97 -4.99 25.86
CA THR A 89 48.56 -6.31 26.07
C THR A 89 48.13 -7.35 25.05
N LEU A 90 47.11 -7.08 24.24
CA LEU A 90 46.51 -7.98 23.25
C LEU A 90 47.15 -7.90 21.86
N TRP A 91 47.77 -6.77 21.49
CA TRP A 91 48.33 -6.54 20.16
C TRP A 91 49.70 -5.85 20.22
N GLN A 92 50.78 -6.58 20.22
CA GLN A 92 52.18 -6.06 20.22
C GLN A 92 52.51 -5.10 19.04
N LYS A 93 51.60 -4.89 18.07
CA LYS A 93 51.80 -3.99 16.93
C LYS A 93 51.18 -2.61 17.13
N THR A 94 50.27 -2.43 18.06
CA THR A 94 49.51 -1.17 18.23
C THR A 94 50.30 -0.10 18.97
N ASP A 95 51.34 -0.47 19.72
CA ASP A 95 52.22 0.45 20.44
C ASP A 95 53.43 0.84 19.59
N SER A 96 53.81 0.06 18.60
CA SER A 96 54.91 0.37 17.66
C SER A 96 54.49 1.43 16.63
N LEU A 97 54.81 2.68 16.87
CA LEU A 97 54.51 3.82 16.01
C LEU A 97 55.29 3.82 14.71
N VAL A 98 56.62 3.65 14.80
CA VAL A 98 57.51 3.76 13.63
C VAL A 98 58.62 2.71 13.73
N SER A 99 58.86 1.96 12.65
CA SER A 99 60.04 1.17 12.42
C SER A 99 60.74 1.63 11.15
N PHE A 100 62.04 1.65 11.10
CA PHE A 100 62.81 2.09 9.93
C PHE A 100 64.14 1.40 9.82
N LYS A 101 64.62 1.19 8.59
CA LYS A 101 66.02 0.70 8.36
C LYS A 101 67.04 1.82 8.50
N LYS A 102 66.68 3.02 8.07
CA LYS A 102 67.63 4.16 8.12
C LYS A 102 66.87 5.44 8.47
N CYS A 103 67.39 6.14 9.46
CA CYS A 103 66.96 7.49 9.81
C CYS A 103 68.19 8.40 9.79
N VAL A 104 68.07 9.54 9.11
CA VAL A 104 69.12 10.56 9.07
C VAL A 104 68.59 11.86 9.70
N VAL A 105 69.29 12.30 10.70
CA VAL A 105 68.95 13.53 11.42
C VAL A 105 70.10 14.51 11.26
N VAL A 106 69.87 15.69 10.71
CA VAL A 106 70.92 16.73 10.57
C VAL A 106 70.64 17.87 11.53
N VAL A 107 71.56 18.07 12.41
CA VAL A 107 71.54 19.15 13.41
C VAL A 107 72.53 20.29 13.06
N ASN A 108 72.26 21.49 13.50
CA ASN A 108 73.19 22.60 13.37
C ASN A 108 74.00 22.72 14.65
N PRO A 109 75.26 22.35 14.60
CA PRO A 109 76.11 22.42 15.79
C PRO A 109 76.43 23.84 16.29
N VAL A 110 76.35 24.82 15.40
CA VAL A 110 76.56 26.25 15.76
C VAL A 110 75.47 26.78 16.66
N ASP A 111 74.21 26.41 16.36
CA ASP A 111 73.05 26.78 17.15
C ASP A 111 73.11 26.17 18.56
N TYR A 112 73.66 24.93 18.69
CA TYR A 112 73.89 24.29 19.96
C TYR A 112 74.98 24.89 20.76
N LEU A 113 76.15 25.16 20.14
CA LEU A 113 77.34 25.70 20.80
C LEU A 113 77.22 27.20 21.21
N MET A 114 76.42 27.99 20.44
CA MET A 114 76.32 29.42 20.69
C MET A 114 75.03 29.84 21.37
N HIS A 115 73.97 29.04 21.30
CA HIS A 115 72.61 29.46 21.75
C HIS A 115 71.90 28.36 22.60
N ASP A 116 72.57 27.26 22.94
CA ASP A 116 71.96 26.09 23.59
C ASP A 116 70.64 25.60 22.93
N LYS A 117 70.54 25.83 21.63
CA LYS A 117 69.35 25.44 20.81
C LYS A 117 69.68 24.24 19.93
N ILE A 118 68.85 23.17 19.99
CA ILE A 118 68.99 22.05 19.05
C ILE A 118 68.11 22.37 17.83
N SER A 119 68.70 22.85 16.74
CA SER A 119 68.06 23.11 15.46
C SER A 119 68.15 21.84 14.60
N LEU A 120 66.98 21.16 14.43
CA LEU A 120 66.84 19.98 13.58
C LEU A 120 66.58 20.43 12.13
N ARG A 121 67.59 20.38 11.29
CA ARG A 121 67.51 20.94 9.91
C ARG A 121 66.99 19.96 8.88
N TYR A 122 67.18 18.67 9.11
CA TYR A 122 66.76 17.58 8.23
C TYR A 122 66.45 16.34 9.03
N LEU A 123 65.29 15.73 8.69
CA LEU A 123 64.85 14.42 9.15
C LEU A 123 64.55 13.57 7.93
N GLY A 124 65.31 12.49 7.73
CA GLY A 124 65.06 11.54 6.66
C GLY A 124 64.81 10.13 7.21
N LEU A 125 63.74 9.52 6.75
CA LEU A 125 63.43 8.11 7.01
C LEU A 125 63.46 7.34 5.69
N GLU A 126 64.05 6.16 5.73
CA GLU A 126 64.17 5.29 4.56
C GLU A 126 63.83 3.84 4.96
N ASP A 127 63.01 3.20 4.10
CA ASP A 127 62.45 1.84 4.35
C ASP A 127 61.74 1.80 5.71
N ALA A 128 60.83 2.70 5.94
CA ALA A 128 60.10 2.83 7.19
C ALA A 128 58.69 2.28 7.12
N SER A 129 58.16 1.84 8.29
CA SER A 129 56.77 1.49 8.46
C SER A 129 56.20 2.27 9.64
N VAL A 130 55.19 3.08 9.38
CA VAL A 130 54.49 3.88 10.38
C VAL A 130 53.10 3.26 10.59
N TYR A 131 52.77 2.97 11.83
CA TYR A 131 51.46 2.51 12.24
C TYR A 131 50.84 3.50 13.24
N ALA A 132 50.00 4.38 12.72
CA ALA A 132 49.27 5.35 13.52
C ALA A 132 47.95 4.73 13.98
N PHE A 133 47.83 4.49 15.29
CA PHE A 133 46.68 3.80 15.89
C PHE A 133 45.96 4.68 16.91
N LYS A 134 44.61 4.73 16.84
CA LYS A 134 43.77 5.35 17.85
C LYS A 134 42.74 4.31 18.32
N ASN A 135 42.64 4.11 19.61
CA ASN A 135 41.68 3.18 20.20
C ASN A 135 40.30 3.81 20.31
N LYS A 136 39.30 3.01 20.74
CA LYS A 136 37.90 3.48 20.90
C LYS A 136 37.72 4.52 22.01
N GLU A 137 38.64 4.57 22.97
CA GLU A 137 38.67 5.52 24.08
C GLU A 137 39.34 6.84 23.70
N GLY A 138 39.73 7.01 22.43
CA GLY A 138 40.36 8.23 21.91
C GLY A 138 41.85 8.38 22.17
N LYS A 139 42.52 7.38 22.80
CA LYS A 139 43.98 7.40 23.01
C LYS A 139 44.71 6.99 21.73
N SER A 140 45.81 7.68 21.43
CA SER A 140 46.59 7.46 20.22
C SER A 140 48.03 7.05 20.53
N ASN A 141 48.62 6.21 19.66
CA ASN A 141 50.03 5.81 19.80
C ASN A 141 51.00 6.88 19.31
N TRP A 142 50.55 7.92 18.63
CA TRP A 142 51.39 9.04 18.18
C TRP A 142 51.52 10.17 19.20
N ASP A 143 50.89 10.03 20.36
CA ASP A 143 51.03 10.99 21.46
C ASP A 143 52.32 10.69 22.23
N ILE A 144 53.46 11.00 21.54
CA ILE A 144 54.81 10.70 22.00
C ILE A 144 55.52 11.93 22.61
N VAL A 145 54.91 13.10 22.64
CA VAL A 145 55.46 14.31 23.26
C VAL A 145 55.01 14.31 24.73
N LYS A 146 55.94 14.48 25.66
CA LYS A 146 55.61 14.67 27.06
C LYS A 146 54.89 16.03 27.21
N SER A 147 53.67 16.02 27.72
CA SER A 147 52.98 17.24 28.11
C SER A 147 53.65 17.87 29.33
N THR A 148 53.89 19.18 29.30
CA THR A 148 54.53 19.98 30.36
C THR A 148 53.61 20.26 31.56
N GLU A 149 52.52 19.50 31.74
CA GLU A 149 51.57 19.66 32.85
C GLU A 149 51.73 18.47 33.83
N GLU A 150 52.83 18.43 34.58
CA GLU A 150 52.88 17.80 35.92
C GLU A 150 53.94 18.45 36.80
N THR A 151 53.42 19.15 37.81
CA THR A 151 54.03 19.53 39.06
C THR A 151 55.26 20.44 39.04
N VAL A 152 55.03 21.69 39.39
CA VAL A 152 56.00 22.57 40.03
C VAL A 152 56.33 21.99 41.40
N GLU A 153 57.39 21.24 41.51
CA GLU A 153 58.23 21.17 42.73
C GLU A 153 59.56 21.84 42.41
N GLU A 154 59.74 22.94 43.09
CA GLU A 154 61.00 23.68 43.13
C GLU A 154 62.08 22.72 43.68
N ASP A 155 63.00 22.32 42.83
CA ASP A 155 64.32 21.96 43.27
C ASP A 155 65.37 22.60 42.35
N THR A 156 65.97 23.69 42.89
CA THR A 156 67.08 24.44 42.34
C THR A 156 68.34 23.61 42.44
N THR A 157 68.87 23.08 41.33
CA THR A 157 70.20 22.85 40.94
C THR A 157 70.33 21.69 39.97
N SER A 158 70.18 21.97 38.70
CA SER A 158 70.91 21.40 37.57
C SER A 158 70.28 21.86 36.26
N GLN A 159 70.94 22.71 35.53
CA GLN A 159 70.58 23.13 34.18
C GLN A 159 70.66 21.87 33.25
N LYS A 160 69.52 21.22 33.05
CA LYS A 160 69.39 20.23 31.99
C LYS A 160 69.02 21.02 30.70
N PRO A 161 69.66 20.74 29.53
CA PRO A 161 69.33 21.39 28.27
C PRO A 161 67.89 21.02 27.90
N GLN A 162 66.95 22.00 28.07
CA GLN A 162 65.62 21.88 27.50
C GLN A 162 65.70 22.14 25.99
N ILE A 163 65.17 21.20 25.19
CA ILE A 163 64.96 21.40 23.75
C ILE A 163 63.89 22.46 23.59
N GLN A 164 64.31 23.74 23.52
CA GLN A 164 63.38 24.87 23.50
C GLN A 164 62.79 25.19 22.12
N GLU A 165 63.39 24.76 21.03
CA GLU A 165 62.88 25.04 19.69
C GLU A 165 63.41 24.01 18.68
N ILE A 166 62.47 23.28 18.00
CA ILE A 166 62.83 22.37 16.91
C ILE A 166 62.48 23.02 15.58
N ASP A 167 63.52 23.54 14.89
CA ASP A 167 63.41 24.14 13.55
C ASP A 167 63.77 23.10 12.49
N ILE A 168 62.79 22.43 11.92
CA ILE A 168 62.98 21.38 10.89
C ILE A 168 62.76 22.05 9.51
N ASN A 169 63.84 22.15 8.75
CA ASN A 169 63.78 22.76 7.42
C ASN A 169 63.50 21.76 6.31
N ARG A 170 63.74 20.48 6.55
CA ARG A 170 63.48 19.43 5.56
C ARG A 170 63.14 18.10 6.22
N VAL A 171 62.01 17.48 5.77
CA VAL A 171 61.65 16.11 6.11
C VAL A 171 61.59 15.29 4.83
N ALA A 172 62.28 14.15 4.80
CA ALA A 172 62.24 13.25 3.65
C ALA A 172 61.87 11.83 4.09
N LEU A 173 60.88 11.28 3.48
CA LEU A 173 60.47 9.87 3.61
C LEU A 173 60.75 9.16 2.29
N LYS A 174 61.35 7.99 2.34
CA LYS A 174 61.62 7.15 1.15
C LYS A 174 61.13 5.73 1.40
N ARG A 175 60.34 5.22 0.50
CA ARG A 175 59.79 3.85 0.55
C ARG A 175 59.19 3.54 1.92
N THR A 176 58.32 4.45 2.38
CA THR A 176 57.67 4.36 3.68
C THR A 176 56.27 3.80 3.52
N ASN A 177 55.89 2.84 4.37
CA ASN A 177 54.53 2.34 4.49
C ASN A 177 53.85 2.99 5.69
N VAL A 178 52.67 3.57 5.49
CA VAL A 178 51.92 4.23 6.55
C VAL A 178 50.55 3.53 6.68
N THR A 179 50.23 3.12 7.89
CA THR A 179 48.92 2.62 8.24
C THR A 179 48.29 3.51 9.29
N PHE A 180 47.07 3.96 9.04
CA PHE A 180 46.25 4.71 9.98
C PHE A 180 45.05 3.86 10.34
N ASP A 181 44.87 3.60 11.63
CA ASP A 181 43.75 2.77 12.17
C ASP A 181 43.09 3.55 13.31
N ASP A 182 42.04 4.29 12.98
CA ASP A 182 41.23 4.99 13.96
C ASP A 182 39.94 4.21 14.24
N ARG A 183 39.92 3.53 15.37
CA ARG A 183 38.79 2.70 15.82
C ARG A 183 37.63 3.50 16.42
N ASP A 184 37.88 4.73 16.80
CA ASP A 184 36.84 5.64 17.30
C ASP A 184 35.95 6.11 16.15
N THR A 185 36.51 6.60 15.05
CA THR A 185 35.80 7.04 13.85
C THR A 185 35.63 5.93 12.82
N ARG A 186 36.10 4.69 13.09
CA ARG A 186 36.09 3.52 12.20
C ARG A 186 36.72 3.78 10.83
N VAL A 187 37.77 4.56 10.82
CA VAL A 187 38.54 4.89 9.62
C VAL A 187 39.81 4.03 9.60
N TYR A 188 40.03 3.37 8.47
CA TYR A 188 41.27 2.65 8.24
C TYR A 188 41.88 3.08 6.91
N ALA A 189 43.14 3.52 6.90
CA ALA A 189 43.83 3.88 5.69
C ALA A 189 45.22 3.22 5.66
N ARG A 190 45.65 2.80 4.47
CA ARG A 190 46.96 2.26 4.24
C ARG A 190 47.60 2.85 3.02
N VAL A 191 48.77 3.47 3.20
CA VAL A 191 49.59 4.06 2.13
C VAL A 191 50.84 3.18 1.97
N GLN A 192 51.13 2.77 0.78
CA GLN A 192 52.28 1.91 0.46
C GLN A 192 53.32 2.65 -0.39
N ASN A 193 54.56 2.40 -0.14
CA ASN A 193 55.72 2.94 -0.85
C ASN A 193 55.70 4.48 -0.97
N LEU A 194 55.38 5.14 0.17
CA LEU A 194 55.34 6.61 0.25
C LEU A 194 56.73 7.19 0.12
N ASN A 195 56.90 8.08 -0.81
CA ASN A 195 58.02 9.02 -0.88
C ASN A 195 57.54 10.43 -0.62
N MET A 196 58.16 11.13 0.25
CA MET A 196 57.81 12.53 0.61
C MET A 196 59.08 13.33 0.84
N ASN A 197 59.09 14.55 0.32
CA ASN A 197 60.16 15.49 0.53
C ASN A 197 59.54 16.85 0.84
N LEU A 198 59.46 17.16 2.12
CA LEU A 198 59.00 18.47 2.61
C LEU A 198 60.18 19.37 2.91
N LYS A 199 60.27 20.49 2.22
CA LYS A 199 61.23 21.54 2.50
C LYS A 199 60.51 22.74 3.15
N ALA A 200 60.98 23.21 4.29
CA ALA A 200 60.40 24.33 5.00
C ALA A 200 61.44 25.44 5.20
N SER A 201 61.05 26.65 4.83
CA SER A 201 61.84 27.83 5.15
C SER A 201 61.01 28.67 6.11
N LEU A 202 61.40 28.63 7.37
CA LEU A 202 60.69 29.30 8.44
C LEU A 202 61.29 30.68 8.68
N LYS A 203 60.46 31.71 8.47
CA LYS A 203 60.79 33.10 8.82
C LYS A 203 59.82 33.63 9.88
N LYS A 204 60.12 34.75 10.52
CA LYS A 204 59.28 35.27 11.61
C LYS A 204 57.82 35.47 11.19
N ASP A 205 57.64 36.06 10.02
CA ASP A 205 56.30 36.48 9.56
C ASP A 205 55.67 35.48 8.56
N TYR A 206 56.46 34.71 7.84
CA TYR A 206 55.99 33.72 6.88
C TYR A 206 56.88 32.49 6.79
N SER A 207 56.30 31.40 6.34
CA SER A 207 56.99 30.15 6.03
C SER A 207 56.70 29.74 4.58
N MET A 208 57.74 29.36 3.87
CA MET A 208 57.63 28.72 2.57
C MET A 208 57.76 27.21 2.73
N LEU A 209 56.82 26.46 2.16
CA LEU A 209 56.79 25.00 2.20
C LEU A 209 56.74 24.48 0.77
N ALA A 210 57.69 23.62 0.42
CA ALA A 210 57.63 22.87 -0.82
C ALA A 210 57.51 21.40 -0.48
N LEU A 211 56.42 20.79 -0.94
CA LEU A 211 56.07 19.39 -0.69
C LEU A 211 56.08 18.64 -2.02
N GLU A 212 56.90 17.64 -2.09
CA GLU A 212 56.89 16.61 -3.10
C GLU A 212 56.45 15.30 -2.39
N TYR A 213 55.36 14.67 -2.87
CA TYR A 213 54.79 13.49 -2.29
C TYR A 213 54.40 12.56 -3.42
N ASP A 214 54.69 11.29 -3.29
CA ASP A 214 54.16 10.23 -4.13
C ASP A 214 53.97 8.94 -3.33
N ASN A 215 52.97 8.17 -3.68
CA ASN A 215 52.75 6.85 -3.17
C ASN A 215 52.34 5.88 -4.30
N GLU A 216 52.63 4.64 -4.12
CA GLU A 216 52.28 3.59 -5.09
C GLU A 216 50.81 3.17 -4.95
N ASN A 217 50.31 3.07 -3.70
CA ASN A 217 48.99 2.59 -3.41
C ASN A 217 48.42 3.18 -2.11
N LEU A 218 47.20 3.72 -2.20
CA LEU A 218 46.38 4.15 -1.07
C LEU A 218 45.13 3.30 -1.03
N LEU A 219 44.83 2.72 0.13
CA LEU A 219 43.62 2.00 0.44
C LEU A 219 42.90 2.73 1.57
N PHE A 220 41.59 2.91 1.45
CA PHE A 220 40.80 3.62 2.46
C PHE A 220 39.50 2.92 2.75
N TRP A 221 39.21 2.65 4.01
CA TRP A 221 37.97 2.09 4.50
C TRP A 221 37.30 3.03 5.50
N GLN A 222 35.98 3.09 5.44
CA GLN A 222 35.16 3.74 6.45
C GLN A 222 33.97 2.84 6.80
N ASP A 223 33.72 2.67 8.10
CA ASP A 223 32.67 1.77 8.61
C ASP A 223 32.74 0.34 8.03
N GLY A 224 33.96 -0.16 7.73
CA GLY A 224 34.20 -1.47 7.14
C GLY A 224 33.97 -1.58 5.63
N GLN A 225 33.56 -0.49 4.96
CA GLN A 225 33.42 -0.43 3.51
C GLN A 225 34.71 0.10 2.87
N LEU A 226 35.18 -0.57 1.83
CA LEU A 226 36.32 -0.12 1.04
C LEU A 226 35.87 1.00 0.09
N LEU A 227 36.23 2.24 0.40
CA LEU A 227 35.86 3.43 -0.39
C LEU A 227 36.91 3.78 -1.45
N VAL A 228 38.18 3.53 -1.16
CA VAL A 228 39.30 3.76 -2.11
C VAL A 228 40.14 2.50 -2.19
N ASN A 229 40.35 2.04 -3.42
CA ASN A 229 41.17 0.86 -3.71
C ASN A 229 42.19 1.20 -4.80
N HIS A 230 43.46 0.92 -4.52
CA HIS A 230 44.56 1.12 -5.46
C HIS A 230 44.69 2.55 -6.01
N LEU A 231 44.74 3.57 -5.13
CA LEU A 231 44.98 4.96 -5.52
C LEU A 231 46.45 5.33 -5.40
N ALA A 232 47.13 5.56 -6.52
CA ALA A 232 48.45 6.19 -6.57
C ALA A 232 48.25 7.71 -6.56
N VAL A 233 48.88 8.38 -5.61
CA VAL A 233 48.81 9.84 -5.44
C VAL A 233 50.17 10.44 -5.56
N GLY A 234 50.36 11.41 -6.45
CA GLY A 234 51.50 12.29 -6.54
C GLY A 234 51.09 13.69 -6.21
N LEU A 235 51.89 14.41 -5.43
CA LEU A 235 51.60 15.81 -5.07
C LEU A 235 52.89 16.63 -5.12
N ASN A 236 52.88 17.66 -5.93
CA ASN A 236 53.88 18.73 -5.92
C ASN A 236 53.20 20.02 -5.50
N ALA A 237 53.60 20.57 -4.37
CA ALA A 237 52.95 21.75 -3.83
C ALA A 237 53.97 22.77 -3.32
N ASP A 238 53.88 23.96 -3.90
CA ASP A 238 54.59 25.15 -3.41
C ASP A 238 53.63 26.00 -2.60
N MET A 239 53.88 26.08 -1.31
CA MET A 239 52.97 26.69 -0.36
C MET A 239 53.65 27.81 0.40
N GLN A 240 52.94 28.90 0.65
CA GLN A 240 53.36 29.98 1.52
C GLN A 240 52.39 30.12 2.69
N LEU A 241 52.90 29.90 3.89
CA LEU A 241 52.17 30.11 5.13
C LEU A 241 52.52 31.49 5.69
N ASP A 242 51.60 32.42 5.64
CA ASP A 242 51.67 33.66 6.37
C ASP A 242 51.23 33.41 7.83
N ARG A 243 52.15 33.64 8.76
CA ARG A 243 51.90 33.41 10.19
C ARG A 243 51.12 34.53 10.86
N VAL A 244 51.17 35.75 10.29
CA VAL A 244 50.49 36.90 10.82
C VAL A 244 49.00 36.80 10.45
N SER A 245 48.71 36.60 9.15
CA SER A 245 47.36 36.43 8.63
C SER A 245 46.86 34.99 8.75
N ARG A 246 47.70 34.04 9.21
CA ARG A 246 47.38 32.59 9.31
C ARG A 246 46.79 32.05 8.01
N ARG A 247 47.37 32.49 6.89
CA ARG A 247 46.89 32.09 5.56
C ARG A 247 47.94 31.23 4.86
N LEU A 248 47.48 30.10 4.39
CA LEU A 248 48.23 29.19 3.51
C LEU A 248 47.87 29.51 2.07
N THR A 249 48.81 29.89 1.27
CA THR A 249 48.66 30.13 -0.17
C THR A 249 49.29 28.97 -0.94
N LEU A 250 48.55 28.36 -1.81
CA LEU A 250 48.98 27.37 -2.79
C LEU A 250 49.32 28.11 -4.08
N LYS A 251 50.57 28.11 -4.50
CA LYS A 251 51.01 28.84 -5.71
C LYS A 251 50.87 27.95 -6.95
N ASP A 252 51.57 26.86 -6.96
CA ASP A 252 51.57 25.85 -8.02
C ASP A 252 51.50 24.49 -7.34
N THR A 253 50.31 23.92 -7.27
CA THR A 253 50.08 22.65 -6.64
C THR A 253 49.46 21.68 -7.66
N GLY A 254 50.29 20.76 -8.11
CA GLY A 254 49.89 19.65 -8.98
C GLY A 254 49.65 18.41 -8.15
N LEU A 255 48.45 17.84 -8.19
CA LEU A 255 48.08 16.59 -7.63
C LEU A 255 47.86 15.60 -8.78
N THR A 256 48.45 14.41 -8.71
CA THR A 256 48.14 13.34 -9.63
C THR A 256 47.45 12.18 -8.92
N LEU A 257 46.38 11.65 -9.48
CA LEU A 257 45.62 10.54 -8.93
C LEU A 257 45.53 9.46 -10.02
N ASN A 258 46.23 8.33 -9.82
CA ASN A 258 46.37 7.26 -10.83
C ASN A 258 46.69 7.78 -12.24
N GLY A 259 47.48 8.83 -12.35
CA GLY A 259 47.86 9.45 -13.62
C GLY A 259 46.93 10.58 -14.12
N ILE A 260 45.87 10.87 -13.37
CA ILE A 260 45.02 12.03 -13.62
C ILE A 260 45.65 13.25 -12.93
N ALA A 261 45.90 14.29 -13.68
CA ALA A 261 46.44 15.53 -13.15
C ALA A 261 45.34 16.44 -12.59
N LEU A 262 45.56 16.96 -11.39
CA LEU A 262 44.74 17.96 -10.74
C LEU A 262 45.61 19.14 -10.33
N ASP A 263 45.41 20.28 -10.94
CA ASP A 263 46.07 21.51 -10.59
C ASP A 263 45.23 22.25 -9.53
N LEU A 264 45.87 22.69 -8.48
CA LEU A 264 45.28 23.45 -7.37
C LEU A 264 46.00 24.75 -7.17
N SER A 265 45.25 25.81 -7.04
CA SER A 265 45.82 27.14 -6.69
C SER A 265 44.86 27.91 -5.78
N GLY A 266 45.40 28.84 -5.00
CA GLY A 266 44.57 29.68 -4.14
C GLY A 266 45.04 29.79 -2.71
N SER A 267 44.12 29.99 -1.77
CA SER A 267 44.49 30.21 -0.37
C SER A 267 43.50 29.61 0.62
N LEU A 268 44.05 29.18 1.74
CA LEU A 268 43.31 28.72 2.92
C LEU A 268 43.78 29.56 4.13
N GLY A 269 42.88 30.13 4.89
CA GLY A 269 43.25 30.97 6.03
C GLY A 269 42.31 30.82 7.21
N ARG A 270 42.72 31.34 8.37
CA ARG A 270 41.90 31.38 9.57
C ARG A 270 42.20 32.68 10.34
N ASP A 271 41.25 33.60 10.41
CA ASP A 271 41.45 34.89 11.05
C ASP A 271 41.55 34.80 12.59
N THR A 272 40.85 33.79 13.18
CA THR A 272 40.86 33.56 14.63
C THR A 272 41.08 32.09 14.97
N ILE A 273 41.74 31.82 16.10
CA ILE A 273 41.93 30.46 16.59
C ILE A 273 40.56 29.87 16.91
N GLY A 274 40.23 28.68 16.31
CA GLY A 274 38.91 28.04 16.46
C GLY A 274 37.80 28.60 15.60
N GLY A 275 38.02 29.72 14.88
CA GLY A 275 37.08 30.29 13.92
C GLY A 275 37.01 29.55 12.60
N PRO A 276 36.08 29.94 11.71
CA PRO A 276 35.94 29.35 10.39
C PRO A 276 37.21 29.58 9.53
N ALA A 277 37.49 28.64 8.65
CA ALA A 277 38.57 28.77 7.68
C ALA A 277 38.10 29.56 6.44
N SER A 278 38.84 30.55 6.02
CA SER A 278 38.65 31.18 4.72
C SER A 278 39.22 30.30 3.62
N VAL A 279 38.44 29.98 2.61
CA VAL A 279 38.81 29.14 1.47
C VAL A 279 38.66 29.96 0.21
N ASP A 280 39.68 30.00 -0.62
CA ASP A 280 39.65 30.54 -1.99
C ASP A 280 40.54 29.67 -2.85
N LEU A 281 39.97 28.62 -3.41
CA LEU A 281 40.68 27.62 -4.18
C LEU A 281 40.12 27.55 -5.60
N THR A 282 41.00 27.38 -6.56
CA THR A 282 40.70 27.02 -7.94
C THR A 282 41.30 25.66 -8.20
N TYR A 283 40.54 24.78 -8.82
CA TYR A 283 41.00 23.44 -9.16
C TYR A 283 40.70 23.14 -10.64
N LYS A 284 41.64 22.43 -11.27
CA LYS A 284 41.52 21.96 -12.65
C LYS A 284 42.04 20.53 -12.75
N LEU A 285 41.17 19.63 -13.09
CA LEU A 285 41.51 18.23 -13.32
C LEU A 285 41.50 17.96 -14.82
N HIS A 286 42.52 17.35 -15.29
CA HIS A 286 42.65 16.90 -16.65
C HIS A 286 42.98 15.40 -16.70
N ALA A 287 42.09 14.63 -17.27
CA ALA A 287 42.32 13.21 -17.54
C ALA A 287 42.46 13.03 -19.08
N PRO A 288 43.64 12.64 -19.55
CA PRO A 288 43.91 12.54 -20.97
C PRO A 288 43.16 11.38 -21.65
N SER A 289 42.65 10.46 -20.87
CA SER A 289 41.86 9.35 -21.34
C SER A 289 40.77 8.96 -20.34
N LEU A 290 39.59 8.65 -20.83
CA LEU A 290 38.50 8.09 -20.03
C LEU A 290 38.89 6.75 -19.38
N GLU A 291 39.80 6.00 -19.99
CA GLU A 291 40.37 4.76 -19.42
C GLU A 291 41.04 5.03 -18.07
N THR A 292 41.78 6.14 -17.96
CA THR A 292 42.41 6.55 -16.70
C THR A 292 41.38 6.79 -15.59
N VAL A 293 40.24 7.38 -15.95
CA VAL A 293 39.13 7.62 -15.01
C VAL A 293 38.51 6.30 -14.57
N PHE A 294 38.25 5.39 -15.47
CA PHE A 294 37.68 4.06 -15.15
C PHE A 294 38.60 3.23 -14.27
N ASN A 295 39.92 3.38 -14.45
CA ASN A 295 40.91 2.71 -13.59
C ASN A 295 40.86 3.15 -12.12
N MET A 296 40.22 4.27 -11.79
CA MET A 296 39.98 4.70 -10.40
C MET A 296 38.76 4.02 -9.77
N ILE A 297 37.84 3.45 -10.57
CA ILE A 297 36.65 2.78 -10.06
C ILE A 297 37.06 1.41 -9.48
N PRO A 298 36.63 1.06 -8.25
CA PRO A 298 36.97 -0.23 -7.65
C PRO A 298 36.48 -1.41 -8.49
N GLU A 299 37.26 -2.50 -8.55
CA GLU A 299 36.91 -3.74 -9.26
C GLU A 299 35.61 -4.40 -8.76
N SER A 300 35.21 -4.12 -7.52
CA SER A 300 33.92 -4.55 -6.97
C SER A 300 32.74 -3.93 -7.68
N VAL A 301 32.93 -2.77 -8.34
CA VAL A 301 31.92 -2.03 -9.08
C VAL A 301 32.06 -2.27 -10.57
N LEU A 302 33.30 -2.31 -11.08
CA LEU A 302 33.61 -2.47 -12.49
C LEU A 302 34.68 -3.56 -12.71
N LYS A 303 34.31 -4.68 -13.33
CA LYS A 303 35.28 -5.72 -13.71
C LYS A 303 36.15 -5.22 -14.85
N ARG A 304 37.45 -5.00 -14.59
CA ARG A 304 38.40 -4.30 -15.48
C ARG A 304 38.89 -5.12 -16.68
N GLN A 305 38.38 -6.33 -16.88
CA GLN A 305 38.93 -7.16 -17.95
C GLN A 305 38.60 -6.57 -19.33
N GLU A 306 39.64 -6.05 -20.01
CA GLU A 306 39.65 -5.62 -21.41
C GLU A 306 38.74 -4.41 -21.77
N LEU A 307 38.70 -3.40 -20.91
CA LEU A 307 38.08 -2.12 -21.25
C LEU A 307 39.07 -1.27 -22.06
N THR A 308 38.70 -0.90 -23.28
CA THR A 308 39.37 0.15 -24.05
C THR A 308 38.53 1.42 -23.98
N ALA A 309 39.11 2.51 -23.54
CA ALA A 309 38.43 3.80 -23.48
C ALA A 309 39.32 4.92 -24.01
N LYS A 310 38.74 5.86 -24.74
CA LYS A 310 39.37 7.04 -25.29
C LYS A 310 38.53 8.27 -24.96
N GLY A 311 39.09 9.43 -25.14
CA GLY A 311 38.43 10.71 -24.94
C GLY A 311 38.97 11.44 -23.72
N GLU A 312 38.95 12.74 -23.80
CA GLU A 312 39.48 13.65 -22.82
C GLU A 312 38.40 14.06 -21.82
N VAL A 313 38.76 14.12 -20.53
CA VAL A 313 37.87 14.59 -19.47
C VAL A 313 38.56 15.76 -18.74
N THR A 314 37.88 16.90 -18.72
CA THR A 314 38.34 18.04 -17.92
C THR A 314 37.26 18.39 -16.89
N LEU A 315 37.73 18.74 -15.70
CA LEU A 315 36.90 19.18 -14.61
C LEU A 315 37.60 20.40 -13.96
N GLU A 316 36.94 21.54 -13.94
CA GLU A 316 37.50 22.73 -13.33
C GLU A 316 36.46 23.49 -12.48
N GLY A 317 36.94 24.22 -11.51
CA GLY A 317 36.06 25.01 -10.66
C GLY A 317 36.74 25.77 -9.56
N THR A 318 35.93 26.34 -8.68
CA THR A 318 36.38 27.14 -7.56
C THR A 318 35.65 26.79 -6.28
N LEU A 319 36.33 26.94 -5.13
CA LEU A 319 35.74 26.87 -3.80
C LEU A 319 36.04 28.16 -3.10
N LYS A 320 35.02 29.01 -2.81
CA LYS A 320 35.21 30.35 -2.23
C LYS A 320 34.28 30.56 -1.04
N GLY A 321 34.82 31.07 0.07
CA GLY A 321 34.01 31.40 1.24
C GLY A 321 34.60 30.90 2.55
N LEU A 322 33.77 30.84 3.58
CA LEU A 322 34.14 30.38 4.91
C LEU A 322 33.73 28.93 5.12
N TYR A 323 34.64 28.13 5.69
CA TYR A 323 34.41 26.76 6.06
C TYR A 323 34.44 26.59 7.58
N GLY A 324 33.36 26.10 8.17
CA GLY A 324 33.23 25.88 9.61
C GLY A 324 31.98 25.08 9.99
N LYS A 325 31.72 24.98 11.30
CA LYS A 325 30.59 24.17 11.79
C LYS A 325 29.21 24.57 11.21
N GLN A 326 29.03 25.84 10.87
CA GLN A 326 27.78 26.39 10.33
C GLN A 326 28.01 27.20 9.04
N GLN A 327 29.17 27.07 8.43
CA GLN A 327 29.55 27.82 7.23
C GLN A 327 30.19 26.87 6.23
N MET A 328 29.80 26.98 4.97
CA MET A 328 30.33 26.18 3.87
C MET A 328 30.66 27.12 2.70
N PRO A 329 31.78 26.93 2.01
CA PRO A 329 32.16 27.76 0.86
C PRO A 329 31.22 27.49 -0.32
N GLU A 330 31.09 28.53 -1.16
CA GLU A 330 30.46 28.39 -2.47
C GLU A 330 31.36 27.55 -3.38
N ALA A 331 30.75 26.71 -4.21
CA ALA A 331 31.49 25.87 -5.14
C ALA A 331 31.01 26.07 -6.58
N THR A 332 31.93 26.22 -7.51
CA THR A 332 31.66 26.11 -8.94
C THR A 332 32.24 24.83 -9.49
N LEU A 333 31.60 24.23 -10.48
CA LEU A 333 32.07 23.05 -11.18
C LEU A 333 31.78 23.21 -12.67
N HIS A 334 32.75 22.91 -13.50
CA HIS A 334 32.61 22.76 -14.95
C HIS A 334 33.27 21.45 -15.37
N VAL A 335 32.53 20.62 -16.03
CA VAL A 335 32.96 19.31 -16.54
C VAL A 335 32.78 19.28 -18.05
N SER A 336 33.82 18.91 -18.76
CA SER A 336 33.77 18.67 -20.19
C SER A 336 34.32 17.28 -20.54
N ILE A 337 33.57 16.52 -21.28
CA ILE A 337 33.94 15.24 -21.85
C ILE A 337 33.81 15.38 -23.37
N ASN A 338 34.90 15.21 -24.07
CA ASN A 338 34.98 15.41 -25.51
C ASN A 338 35.20 14.11 -26.25
N GLN A 339 34.21 13.72 -27.10
CA GLN A 339 34.28 12.59 -28.06
C GLN A 339 34.83 11.31 -27.40
N ALA A 340 34.37 11.02 -26.19
CA ALA A 340 34.84 9.86 -25.47
C ALA A 340 34.18 8.59 -26.05
N SER A 341 34.93 7.52 -26.08
CA SER A 341 34.48 6.20 -26.51
C SER A 341 34.96 5.14 -25.52
N ALA A 342 34.15 4.10 -25.37
CA ALA A 342 34.49 3.01 -24.46
C ALA A 342 33.93 1.68 -24.99
N LYS A 343 34.73 0.62 -24.90
CA LYS A 343 34.32 -0.72 -25.31
C LYS A 343 34.95 -1.78 -24.41
N TYR A 344 34.12 -2.69 -23.93
CA TYR A 344 34.56 -3.94 -23.35
C TYR A 344 34.72 -5.01 -24.44
N ALA A 345 35.79 -5.79 -24.41
CA ALA A 345 36.07 -6.81 -25.39
C ALA A 345 34.95 -7.84 -25.54
N ASP A 346 34.37 -8.27 -24.41
CA ASP A 346 33.33 -9.29 -24.34
C ASP A 346 31.91 -8.74 -24.66
N LEU A 347 31.73 -7.43 -24.78
CA LEU A 347 30.45 -6.84 -25.06
C LEU A 347 30.24 -6.59 -26.56
N PRO A 348 29.03 -6.90 -27.10
CA PRO A 348 28.79 -6.79 -28.56
C PRO A 348 28.84 -5.33 -29.05
N TYR A 349 28.51 -4.37 -28.19
CA TYR A 349 28.49 -2.95 -28.50
C TYR A 349 29.33 -2.17 -27.49
N GLY A 350 29.80 -0.98 -27.85
CA GLY A 350 30.50 -0.03 -27.02
C GLY A 350 29.75 1.31 -26.98
N ILE A 351 30.38 2.29 -26.38
CA ILE A 351 30.07 3.70 -26.51
C ILE A 351 30.94 4.23 -27.65
N ASP A 352 30.30 4.73 -28.70
CA ASP A 352 30.98 5.24 -29.88
C ASP A 352 31.33 6.72 -29.77
N ASP A 353 30.44 7.52 -29.13
CA ASP A 353 30.62 8.96 -28.87
C ASP A 353 29.91 9.32 -27.59
N LEU A 354 30.65 9.79 -26.62
CA LEU A 354 30.16 10.43 -25.42
C LEU A 354 30.73 11.85 -25.36
N THR A 355 29.88 12.84 -25.51
CA THR A 355 30.23 14.25 -25.35
C THR A 355 29.31 14.86 -24.29
N ALA A 356 29.89 15.49 -23.29
CA ALA A 356 29.12 16.15 -22.24
C ALA A 356 29.79 17.45 -21.80
N GLU A 357 29.01 18.49 -21.61
CA GLU A 357 29.42 19.75 -21.00
C GLU A 357 28.42 20.10 -19.88
N PHE A 358 28.92 20.13 -18.68
CA PHE A 358 28.14 20.39 -17.47
C PHE A 358 28.77 21.53 -16.67
N SER A 359 27.94 22.43 -16.16
CA SER A 359 28.36 23.52 -15.25
C SER A 359 27.49 23.52 -14.02
N GLY A 360 28.07 23.77 -12.86
CA GLY A 360 27.33 23.82 -11.60
C GLY A 360 27.83 24.90 -10.67
N TYR A 361 26.95 25.47 -9.89
CA TYR A 361 27.22 26.38 -8.81
C TYR A 361 26.41 25.98 -7.58
N VAL A 362 27.06 25.86 -6.45
CA VAL A 362 26.42 25.49 -5.18
C VAL A 362 26.82 26.49 -4.10
N ASP A 363 25.84 27.15 -3.52
CA ASP A 363 25.93 27.93 -2.30
C ASP A 363 25.21 27.16 -1.18
N PHE A 364 25.97 26.46 -0.36
CA PHE A 364 25.43 25.66 0.74
C PHE A 364 24.75 26.52 1.81
N MET A 365 25.08 27.80 1.90
CA MET A 365 24.50 28.78 2.83
C MET A 365 23.20 29.39 2.29
N ARG A 366 22.90 29.16 1.01
CA ARG A 366 21.69 29.63 0.32
C ARG A 366 21.53 31.16 0.23
N HIS A 367 22.63 31.88 0.21
CA HIS A 367 22.59 33.33 -0.06
C HIS A 367 22.27 33.60 -1.54
N LYS A 368 22.68 32.68 -2.41
CA LYS A 368 22.43 32.73 -3.84
C LYS A 368 21.81 31.39 -4.30
N PRO A 369 20.93 31.38 -5.30
CA PRO A 369 20.36 30.14 -5.84
C PRO A 369 21.48 29.30 -6.47
N SER A 370 21.55 28.04 -6.03
CA SER A 370 22.45 27.05 -6.60
C SER A 370 21.86 26.49 -7.89
N TYR A 371 22.69 26.15 -8.86
CA TYR A 371 22.23 25.61 -10.13
C TYR A 371 23.16 24.52 -10.68
N ALA A 372 22.58 23.72 -11.57
CA ALA A 372 23.28 22.75 -12.42
C ALA A 372 22.82 22.99 -13.87
N ASP A 373 23.74 23.10 -14.80
CA ASP A 373 23.49 23.39 -16.21
C ASP A 373 24.21 22.35 -17.06
N LEU A 374 23.45 21.46 -17.70
CA LEU A 374 23.90 20.49 -18.69
C LEU A 374 23.72 21.11 -20.06
N LYS A 375 24.76 21.74 -20.60
CA LYS A 375 24.70 22.44 -21.90
C LYS A 375 24.52 21.46 -23.06
N ILE A 376 25.20 20.34 -23.01
CA ILE A 376 25.08 19.26 -23.96
C ILE A 376 25.43 17.93 -23.30
N PHE A 377 24.64 16.93 -23.61
CA PHE A 377 24.94 15.52 -23.38
C PHE A 377 24.61 14.75 -24.65
N ARG A 378 25.62 14.19 -25.26
CA ARG A 378 25.48 13.33 -26.44
C ARG A 378 26.03 11.97 -26.12
N PHE A 379 25.24 10.96 -26.36
CA PHE A 379 25.64 9.57 -26.23
C PHE A 379 25.27 8.81 -27.49
N LYS A 380 26.26 8.18 -28.10
CA LYS A 380 26.04 7.24 -29.20
C LYS A 380 26.70 5.91 -28.87
N GLY A 381 25.98 4.83 -29.08
CA GLY A 381 26.46 3.47 -28.82
C GLY A 381 25.31 2.49 -28.76
N ALA A 382 25.55 1.23 -29.03
CA ALA A 382 24.53 0.18 -28.92
C ALA A 382 23.22 0.51 -29.69
N HIS A 383 23.34 1.04 -30.92
CA HIS A 383 22.21 1.51 -31.73
C HIS A 383 21.34 2.57 -31.05
N THR A 384 21.91 3.29 -30.11
CA THR A 384 21.26 4.34 -29.34
C THR A 384 21.92 5.67 -29.63
N ASP A 385 21.13 6.71 -29.87
CA ASP A 385 21.57 8.11 -30.01
C ASP A 385 20.75 8.95 -29.03
N ILE A 386 21.42 9.54 -28.06
CA ILE A 386 20.81 10.44 -27.04
C ILE A 386 21.46 11.80 -27.16
N LEU A 387 20.65 12.81 -27.36
CA LEU A 387 21.02 14.20 -27.23
C LEU A 387 20.16 14.83 -26.14
N ALA A 388 20.78 15.41 -25.12
CA ALA A 388 20.06 16.04 -24.03
C ALA A 388 20.76 17.32 -23.58
N ASP A 389 19.98 18.27 -23.14
CA ASP A 389 20.39 19.49 -22.45
C ASP A 389 19.41 19.82 -21.32
N GLY A 390 19.85 20.53 -20.32
CA GLY A 390 18.97 20.85 -19.23
C GLY A 390 19.60 21.70 -18.14
N LYS A 391 18.74 22.36 -17.38
CA LYS A 391 19.14 23.24 -16.28
C LYS A 391 18.29 22.96 -15.06
N VAL A 392 18.92 22.97 -13.92
CA VAL A 392 18.25 22.91 -12.61
C VAL A 392 18.65 24.15 -11.82
N GLU A 393 17.68 24.93 -11.42
CA GLU A 393 17.87 26.11 -10.56
C GLU A 393 17.35 25.81 -9.15
N ASP A 394 17.90 26.47 -8.15
CA ASP A 394 17.57 26.30 -6.72
C ASP A 394 17.76 24.85 -6.20
N LEU A 395 18.92 24.24 -6.52
CA LEU A 395 19.27 22.84 -6.19
C LEU A 395 19.03 22.47 -4.73
N LEU A 396 19.28 23.38 -3.78
CA LEU A 396 19.20 23.13 -2.34
C LEU A 396 17.86 23.56 -1.72
N GLY A 397 17.01 24.22 -2.51
CA GLY A 397 15.67 24.63 -2.12
C GLY A 397 14.59 23.75 -2.70
N ASP A 398 13.80 24.31 -3.62
CA ASP A 398 12.82 23.60 -4.43
C ASP A 398 13.29 23.61 -5.89
N PRO A 399 14.06 22.60 -6.34
CA PRO A 399 14.69 22.58 -7.64
C PRO A 399 13.70 22.82 -8.79
N ASP A 400 13.98 23.84 -9.60
CA ASP A 400 13.28 24.16 -10.83
C ASP A 400 14.03 23.52 -12.00
N ILE A 401 13.45 22.51 -12.61
CA ILE A 401 14.09 21.62 -13.56
C ILE A 401 13.58 21.95 -14.96
N THR A 402 14.48 22.34 -15.84
CA THR A 402 14.25 22.40 -17.28
C THR A 402 15.12 21.34 -17.95
N PHE A 403 14.51 20.46 -18.75
CA PHE A 403 15.21 19.37 -19.41
C PHE A 403 14.66 19.18 -20.82
N HIS A 404 15.55 19.02 -21.76
CA HIS A 404 15.23 18.69 -23.14
C HIS A 404 16.01 17.47 -23.60
N THR A 405 15.35 16.54 -24.28
CA THR A 405 16.03 15.39 -24.88
C THR A 405 15.44 15.04 -26.24
N ARG A 406 16.33 14.64 -27.12
CA ARG A 406 15.99 13.95 -28.37
C ARG A 406 16.79 12.66 -28.38
N SER A 407 16.11 11.54 -28.37
CA SER A 407 16.78 10.24 -28.25
C SER A 407 16.06 9.17 -29.04
N GLU A 408 16.87 8.27 -29.62
CA GLU A 408 16.43 6.99 -30.17
C GLU A 408 17.21 5.90 -29.42
N ILE A 409 16.52 5.08 -28.66
CA ILE A 409 17.12 4.12 -27.74
C ILE A 409 16.72 2.71 -28.16
N ASP A 410 17.70 1.88 -28.50
CA ASP A 410 17.51 0.45 -28.67
C ASP A 410 17.81 -0.26 -27.34
N LEU A 411 16.75 -0.52 -26.55
CA LEU A 411 16.86 -1.16 -25.25
C LEU A 411 17.43 -2.57 -25.34
N THR A 412 17.24 -3.24 -26.47
CA THR A 412 17.75 -4.60 -26.69
C THR A 412 19.27 -4.61 -26.84
N ALA A 413 19.78 -3.65 -27.61
CA ALA A 413 21.22 -3.48 -27.79
C ALA A 413 21.89 -2.95 -26.52
N LEU A 414 21.26 -1.98 -25.83
CA LEU A 414 21.73 -1.46 -24.55
C LEU A 414 21.82 -2.54 -23.47
N ALA A 415 20.82 -3.40 -23.35
CA ALA A 415 20.80 -4.48 -22.38
C ALA A 415 21.90 -5.54 -22.59
N LYS A 416 22.37 -5.70 -23.82
CA LYS A 416 23.51 -6.54 -24.16
C LYS A 416 24.84 -5.86 -23.85
N THR A 417 24.85 -4.52 -23.81
CA THR A 417 26.06 -3.71 -23.56
C THR A 417 26.26 -3.44 -22.08
N PHE A 418 25.18 -3.15 -21.37
CA PHE A 418 25.21 -2.88 -19.94
C PHE A 418 24.59 -4.06 -19.20
N PRO A 419 25.36 -4.80 -18.39
CA PRO A 419 24.85 -5.98 -17.69
C PRO A 419 23.72 -5.58 -16.72
N LEU A 420 22.55 -6.16 -16.98
CA LEU A 420 21.39 -6.00 -16.11
C LEU A 420 21.52 -6.96 -14.92
N GLN A 421 20.75 -6.67 -13.87
CA GLN A 421 20.64 -7.59 -12.74
C GLN A 421 20.15 -8.96 -13.22
N GLU A 422 20.69 -10.03 -12.62
CA GLU A 422 20.30 -11.40 -12.97
C GLU A 422 18.80 -11.62 -12.87
N GLY A 423 18.19 -12.12 -13.95
CA GLY A 423 16.76 -12.33 -14.05
C GLY A 423 15.98 -11.15 -14.68
N VAL A 424 16.63 -10.01 -14.91
CA VAL A 424 16.02 -8.85 -15.59
C VAL A 424 16.36 -8.87 -17.08
N SER A 425 15.38 -8.74 -17.94
CA SER A 425 15.54 -8.54 -19.39
C SER A 425 14.65 -7.40 -19.86
N ILE A 426 15.21 -6.56 -20.73
CA ILE A 426 14.51 -5.41 -21.34
C ILE A 426 14.81 -5.38 -22.82
N GLY A 427 13.86 -4.91 -23.62
CA GLY A 427 14.07 -4.73 -25.04
C GLY A 427 13.01 -3.88 -25.70
N GLY A 428 13.17 -3.68 -27.02
CA GLY A 428 12.36 -2.78 -27.81
C GLY A 428 13.07 -1.47 -28.14
N ARG A 429 12.38 -0.57 -28.80
CA ARG A 429 12.89 0.77 -29.19
C ARG A 429 12.07 1.86 -28.55
N VAL A 430 12.74 2.91 -28.08
CA VAL A 430 12.12 4.10 -27.49
C VAL A 430 12.67 5.33 -28.20
N GLY A 431 11.79 6.03 -28.91
CA GLY A 431 12.07 7.35 -29.48
C GLY A 431 11.49 8.42 -28.55
N ALA A 432 12.29 9.38 -28.13
CA ALA A 432 11.87 10.48 -27.28
C ALA A 432 12.36 11.83 -27.84
N ASP A 433 11.48 12.80 -27.86
CA ASP A 433 11.78 14.18 -28.19
C ASP A 433 10.85 15.06 -27.36
N PHE A 434 11.31 15.48 -26.19
CA PHE A 434 10.46 16.25 -25.30
C PHE A 434 11.23 17.28 -24.48
N ARG A 435 10.51 18.31 -24.10
CA ARG A 435 10.94 19.35 -23.13
C ARG A 435 10.10 19.27 -21.88
N LEU A 436 10.77 19.19 -20.77
CA LEU A 436 10.18 19.17 -19.44
C LEU A 436 10.55 20.46 -18.68
N HIS A 437 9.58 21.05 -18.01
CA HIS A 437 9.82 22.10 -17.02
C HIS A 437 8.92 21.87 -15.83
N CYS A 438 9.51 21.70 -14.65
CA CYS A 438 8.78 21.45 -13.42
C CYS A 438 9.64 21.73 -12.18
N ARG A 439 9.00 21.96 -11.04
CA ARG A 439 9.64 21.95 -9.73
C ARG A 439 9.62 20.56 -9.10
N LEU A 440 10.66 20.22 -8.36
CA LEU A 440 10.75 18.90 -7.70
C LEU A 440 9.58 18.67 -6.72
N SER A 441 9.19 19.70 -5.97
CA SER A 441 8.03 19.65 -5.07
C SER A 441 6.73 19.31 -5.79
N THR A 442 6.58 19.71 -7.06
CA THR A 442 5.42 19.42 -7.90
C THR A 442 5.30 17.90 -8.15
N ILE A 443 6.43 17.25 -8.44
CA ILE A 443 6.50 15.80 -8.64
C ILE A 443 6.24 15.05 -7.33
N GLN A 444 6.89 15.47 -6.23
CA GLN A 444 6.74 14.84 -4.91
C GLN A 444 5.31 14.91 -4.37
N LYS A 445 4.62 16.03 -4.62
CA LYS A 445 3.20 16.22 -4.24
C LYS A 445 2.23 15.59 -5.23
N GLN A 446 2.72 14.93 -6.30
CA GLN A 446 1.92 14.36 -7.39
C GLN A 446 1.01 15.40 -8.08
N ASP A 447 1.45 16.64 -8.12
CA ASP A 447 0.73 17.75 -8.72
C ASP A 447 1.04 17.85 -10.22
N TRP A 448 0.69 16.79 -10.94
CA TRP A 448 1.04 16.58 -12.36
C TRP A 448 0.53 17.69 -13.27
N GLY A 449 -0.53 18.39 -12.88
CA GLY A 449 -1.08 19.48 -13.68
C GLY A 449 -0.17 20.70 -13.79
N ARG A 450 0.85 20.83 -12.91
CA ARG A 450 1.84 21.91 -12.95
C ARG A 450 3.11 21.54 -13.68
N VAL A 451 3.22 20.29 -14.13
CA VAL A 451 4.33 19.84 -14.96
C VAL A 451 4.11 20.32 -16.39
N ARG A 452 5.04 21.13 -16.90
CA ARG A 452 5.04 21.55 -18.30
C ARG A 452 5.83 20.54 -19.09
N LEU A 453 5.15 19.83 -19.96
CA LEU A 453 5.75 18.78 -20.79
C LEU A 453 5.25 18.89 -22.22
N LYS A 454 6.16 19.06 -23.15
CA LYS A 454 5.86 19.16 -24.57
C LYS A 454 6.77 18.23 -25.35
N GLY A 455 6.23 17.48 -26.33
CA GLY A 455 7.00 16.59 -27.17
C GLY A 455 6.34 15.26 -27.41
N LYS A 456 7.13 14.26 -27.76
CA LYS A 456 6.66 12.92 -28.10
C LYS A 456 7.56 11.84 -27.48
N LEU A 457 6.93 10.73 -27.19
CA LEU A 457 7.59 9.50 -26.74
C LEU A 457 6.95 8.33 -27.52
N ASP A 458 7.73 7.62 -28.30
CA ASP A 458 7.30 6.48 -29.10
C ASP A 458 7.96 5.21 -28.55
N MET A 459 7.17 4.21 -28.21
CA MET A 459 7.62 2.92 -27.71
C MET A 459 7.21 1.81 -28.69
N GLN A 460 8.17 1.13 -29.27
CA GLN A 460 7.96 0.05 -30.23
C GLN A 460 8.48 -1.26 -29.62
N ASP A 461 7.60 -2.27 -29.57
CA ASP A 461 7.90 -3.62 -29.08
C ASP A 461 8.64 -3.65 -27.73
N MET A 462 8.33 -2.66 -26.88
CA MET A 462 8.96 -2.55 -25.58
C MET A 462 8.54 -3.72 -24.69
N PHE A 463 9.52 -4.36 -24.06
CA PHE A 463 9.27 -5.33 -22.99
C PHE A 463 10.23 -5.14 -21.84
N LEU A 464 9.74 -5.44 -20.65
CA LEU A 464 10.50 -5.52 -19.40
C LEU A 464 10.06 -6.78 -18.66
N ARG A 465 10.99 -7.66 -18.37
CA ARG A 465 10.75 -8.91 -17.64
C ARG A 465 11.73 -9.01 -16.47
N ASP A 466 11.19 -9.31 -15.28
CA ASP A 466 11.96 -9.66 -14.09
C ASP A 466 11.47 -11.03 -13.60
N THR A 467 12.27 -12.06 -13.86
CA THR A 467 11.90 -13.45 -13.52
C THR A 467 11.88 -13.70 -12.02
N LYS A 468 12.71 -12.98 -11.24
CA LYS A 468 12.76 -13.09 -9.77
C LYS A 468 11.50 -12.51 -9.11
N LYS A 469 10.92 -11.46 -9.69
CA LYS A 469 9.69 -10.81 -9.21
C LYS A 469 8.43 -11.27 -9.93
N ASN A 470 8.53 -12.22 -10.87
CA ASN A 470 7.42 -12.60 -11.75
C ASN A 470 6.73 -11.40 -12.41
N PHE A 471 7.54 -10.46 -12.87
CA PHE A 471 7.06 -9.24 -13.52
C PHE A 471 7.32 -9.32 -15.02
N GLU A 472 6.30 -9.05 -15.83
CA GLU A 472 6.41 -8.92 -17.29
C GLU A 472 5.53 -7.76 -17.75
N PHE A 473 6.13 -6.84 -18.47
CA PHE A 473 5.43 -5.72 -19.09
C PHE A 473 5.80 -5.64 -20.56
N THR A 474 4.80 -5.50 -21.44
CA THR A 474 5.02 -5.23 -22.86
C THR A 474 4.19 -4.05 -23.30
N SER A 475 4.70 -3.23 -24.22
CA SER A 475 3.95 -2.08 -24.72
C SER A 475 4.37 -1.67 -26.13
N GLN A 476 3.37 -1.29 -26.92
CA GLN A 476 3.52 -0.50 -28.15
C GLN A 476 2.67 0.75 -27.99
N ALA A 477 3.31 1.88 -27.74
CA ALA A 477 2.61 3.10 -27.38
C ALA A 477 3.29 4.34 -27.97
N ALA A 478 2.49 5.32 -28.30
CA ALA A 478 2.92 6.67 -28.65
C ALA A 478 2.27 7.67 -27.70
N LEU A 479 3.08 8.50 -27.06
CA LEU A 479 2.64 9.59 -26.22
C LEU A 479 3.05 10.92 -26.86
N ARG A 480 2.13 11.85 -26.89
CA ARG A 480 2.37 13.20 -27.37
C ARG A 480 1.96 14.21 -26.30
N PHE A 481 2.91 14.97 -25.84
CA PHE A 481 2.71 16.05 -24.91
C PHE A 481 2.58 17.36 -25.68
N ILE A 482 1.46 18.07 -25.51
CA ILE A 482 1.09 19.24 -26.31
C ILE A 482 0.89 20.50 -25.48
N GLY A 483 1.08 20.39 -24.14
CA GLY A 483 0.91 21.51 -23.22
C GLY A 483 2.14 22.40 -23.17
N GLU A 484 1.94 23.71 -23.25
CA GLU A 484 2.98 24.72 -22.98
C GLU A 484 2.85 25.25 -21.55
N ASP A 485 1.64 25.61 -21.15
CA ASP A 485 1.34 26.15 -19.83
C ASP A 485 0.63 25.14 -18.92
N ASN A 486 0.14 24.05 -19.46
CA ASN A 486 -0.63 23.01 -18.78
C ASN A 486 -0.15 21.64 -19.20
N LEU A 487 -0.34 20.64 -18.36
CA LEU A 487 -0.16 19.27 -18.78
C LEU A 487 -1.31 18.89 -19.75
N ALA A 488 -0.96 18.73 -21.01
CA ALA A 488 -1.86 18.17 -22.00
C ALA A 488 -1.13 17.06 -22.75
N ALA A 489 -1.74 15.87 -22.78
CA ALA A 489 -1.13 14.70 -23.38
C ALA A 489 -2.14 13.90 -24.18
N GLN A 490 -1.68 13.35 -25.28
CA GLN A 490 -2.37 12.32 -26.07
C GLN A 490 -1.56 11.04 -25.97
N MET A 491 -2.21 9.94 -25.68
CA MET A 491 -1.58 8.63 -25.60
C MET A 491 -2.33 7.67 -26.51
N ASN A 492 -1.59 7.01 -27.38
CA ASN A 492 -2.08 5.94 -28.24
C ASN A 492 -1.33 4.68 -27.88
N ILE A 493 -2.00 3.72 -27.32
CA ILE A 493 -1.45 2.39 -27.05
C ILE A 493 -2.06 1.42 -28.05
N ARG A 494 -1.25 0.81 -28.89
CA ARG A 494 -1.72 -0.23 -29.80
C ARG A 494 -1.93 -1.54 -29.07
N LYS A 495 -0.97 -1.92 -28.24
CA LYS A 495 -1.05 -3.08 -27.34
C LYS A 495 -0.24 -2.81 -26.08
N ALA A 496 -0.75 -3.26 -24.95
CA ALA A 496 0.03 -3.35 -23.73
C ALA A 496 -0.38 -4.58 -22.94
N SER A 497 0.58 -5.23 -22.31
CA SER A 497 0.31 -6.30 -21.34
C SER A 497 1.14 -6.11 -20.09
N LEU A 498 0.56 -6.42 -18.96
CA LEU A 498 1.20 -6.43 -17.65
C LEU A 498 0.91 -7.77 -16.99
N ARG A 499 1.93 -8.46 -16.56
CA ARG A 499 1.82 -9.69 -15.77
C ARG A 499 2.73 -9.57 -14.55
N THR A 500 2.14 -9.80 -13.40
CA THR A 500 2.84 -9.91 -12.12
C THR A 500 2.35 -11.16 -11.41
N ALA A 501 2.94 -11.51 -10.27
CA ALA A 501 2.43 -12.61 -9.43
C ALA A 501 0.96 -12.44 -9.03
N ALA A 502 0.47 -11.20 -8.91
CA ALA A 502 -0.88 -10.89 -8.45
C ALA A 502 -1.82 -10.42 -9.56
N ILE A 503 -1.31 -9.81 -10.63
CA ILE A 503 -2.10 -9.10 -11.65
C ILE A 503 -1.70 -9.56 -13.05
N SER A 504 -2.70 -9.82 -13.88
CA SER A 504 -2.56 -9.96 -15.33
C SER A 504 -3.50 -8.99 -16.02
N ALA A 505 -2.99 -8.13 -16.89
CA ALA A 505 -3.78 -7.16 -17.64
C ALA A 505 -3.32 -7.11 -19.10
N ASN A 506 -4.28 -7.10 -20.02
CA ASN A 506 -4.04 -6.93 -21.44
C ASN A 506 -4.95 -5.81 -21.97
N LEU A 507 -4.37 -4.93 -22.73
CA LEU A 507 -5.03 -3.75 -23.29
C LEU A 507 -4.76 -3.70 -24.81
N ASP A 508 -5.83 -3.56 -25.58
CA ASP A 508 -5.75 -3.36 -27.04
C ASP A 508 -6.36 -2.00 -27.39
N GLU A 509 -5.66 -1.24 -28.20
CA GLU A 509 -6.08 0.03 -28.80
C GLU A 509 -6.65 1.02 -27.78
N LEU A 510 -5.83 1.60 -26.95
CA LEU A 510 -6.21 2.70 -26.09
C LEU A 510 -5.81 4.03 -26.72
N ASN A 511 -6.79 4.91 -26.87
CA ASN A 511 -6.58 6.33 -27.15
C ASN A 511 -7.00 7.12 -25.91
N ALA A 512 -6.06 7.86 -25.34
CA ALA A 512 -6.30 8.68 -24.17
C ALA A 512 -5.87 10.13 -24.43
N THR A 513 -6.64 11.07 -23.91
CA THR A 513 -6.26 12.48 -23.84
C THR A 513 -6.40 12.97 -22.42
N VAL A 514 -5.40 13.64 -21.92
CA VAL A 514 -5.39 14.28 -20.61
C VAL A 514 -5.12 15.76 -20.81
N ARG A 515 -5.88 16.60 -20.14
CA ARG A 515 -5.67 18.05 -20.09
C ARG A 515 -5.85 18.54 -18.68
N SER A 516 -4.97 19.42 -18.26
CA SER A 516 -5.06 20.12 -16.99
C SER A 516 -5.23 21.62 -17.25
N THR A 517 -6.18 22.25 -16.56
CA THR A 517 -6.37 23.69 -16.56
C THR A 517 -6.09 24.28 -15.18
N ASN A 518 -5.78 25.56 -15.10
CA ASN A 518 -5.41 26.27 -13.86
C ASN A 518 -4.18 25.72 -13.09
N PRO A 519 -3.04 25.46 -13.76
CA PRO A 519 -1.87 24.94 -13.08
C PRO A 519 -1.21 25.93 -12.11
N GLN A 520 -1.49 27.21 -12.24
CA GLN A 520 -0.80 28.29 -11.48
C GLN A 520 -1.53 28.69 -10.19
N ASP A 521 -2.81 28.41 -10.03
CA ASP A 521 -3.57 28.73 -8.82
C ASP A 521 -3.32 27.68 -7.72
N THR A 522 -2.49 28.03 -6.74
CA THR A 522 -2.15 27.16 -5.61
C THR A 522 -3.24 27.04 -4.56
N THR A 523 -4.24 27.91 -4.59
CA THR A 523 -5.33 27.93 -3.62
C THR A 523 -6.48 26.99 -4.00
N ARG A 524 -6.53 26.56 -5.24
CA ARG A 524 -7.56 25.68 -5.80
C ARG A 524 -6.96 24.35 -6.25
N LEU A 525 -7.77 23.32 -6.21
CA LEU A 525 -7.43 22.05 -6.83
C LEU A 525 -7.33 22.21 -8.35
N ILE A 526 -6.43 21.46 -8.94
CA ILE A 526 -6.22 21.44 -10.39
C ILE A 526 -7.44 20.84 -11.07
N ASP A 527 -7.84 21.46 -12.18
CA ASP A 527 -8.86 20.93 -13.07
C ASP A 527 -8.22 20.01 -14.09
N VAL A 528 -8.55 18.69 -14.02
CA VAL A 528 -7.97 17.67 -14.91
C VAL A 528 -9.09 16.93 -15.64
N GLU A 529 -9.06 17.02 -16.95
CA GLU A 529 -9.94 16.27 -17.85
C GLU A 529 -9.19 15.12 -18.50
N CYS A 530 -9.73 13.91 -18.41
CA CYS A 530 -9.21 12.72 -19.06
C CYS A 530 -10.30 12.04 -19.89
N LYS A 531 -10.03 11.82 -21.17
CA LYS A 531 -10.87 11.06 -22.10
C LYS A 531 -10.14 9.81 -22.52
N LEU A 532 -10.80 8.67 -22.41
CA LEU A 532 -10.25 7.37 -22.75
C LEU A 532 -11.17 6.67 -23.73
N GLN A 533 -10.60 6.07 -24.76
CA GLN A 533 -11.30 5.17 -25.67
C GLN A 533 -10.46 3.92 -25.88
N MET A 534 -11.03 2.76 -25.63
CA MET A 534 -10.32 1.49 -25.75
C MET A 534 -11.14 0.45 -26.49
N SER A 535 -10.46 -0.41 -27.27
CA SER A 535 -11.10 -1.51 -27.98
C SER A 535 -11.34 -2.71 -27.08
N ARG A 536 -10.35 -3.08 -26.26
CA ARG A 536 -10.45 -4.23 -25.34
C ARG A 536 -9.54 -4.04 -24.13
N LEU A 537 -10.10 -4.39 -22.99
CA LEU A 537 -9.36 -4.54 -21.73
C LEU A 537 -9.70 -5.89 -21.11
N LYS A 538 -8.70 -6.65 -20.76
CA LYS A 538 -8.80 -7.85 -19.92
C LYS A 538 -7.88 -7.69 -18.72
N GLY A 539 -8.41 -7.80 -17.53
CA GLY A 539 -7.66 -7.70 -16.29
C GLY A 539 -8.05 -8.79 -15.32
N GLU A 540 -7.07 -9.38 -14.66
CA GLU A 540 -7.25 -10.42 -13.64
C GLU A 540 -6.33 -10.12 -12.46
N MET A 541 -6.86 -10.20 -11.25
CA MET A 541 -6.11 -10.04 -10.00
C MET A 541 -6.39 -11.26 -9.12
N GLY A 542 -5.55 -12.28 -9.28
CA GLY A 542 -5.78 -13.61 -8.72
C GLY A 542 -7.17 -14.14 -9.08
N ASP A 543 -7.78 -14.92 -8.19
CA ASP A 543 -9.17 -15.35 -8.35
C ASP A 543 -10.19 -14.34 -7.81
N SER A 544 -9.72 -13.25 -7.18
CA SER A 544 -10.58 -12.27 -6.51
C SER A 544 -11.25 -11.31 -7.47
N LEU A 545 -10.59 -10.91 -8.56
CA LEU A 545 -11.12 -9.95 -9.52
C LEU A 545 -10.77 -10.34 -10.95
N LYS A 546 -11.79 -10.46 -11.82
CA LYS A 546 -11.62 -10.56 -13.28
C LYS A 546 -12.49 -9.53 -13.95
N VAL A 547 -11.91 -8.72 -14.81
CA VAL A 547 -12.59 -7.66 -15.55
C VAL A 547 -12.32 -7.84 -17.05
N PHE A 548 -13.35 -7.73 -17.84
CA PHE A 548 -13.27 -7.69 -19.29
C PHE A 548 -14.18 -6.58 -19.81
N SER A 549 -13.63 -5.73 -20.67
CA SER A 549 -14.40 -4.67 -21.34
C SER A 549 -14.10 -4.64 -22.84
N LYS A 550 -15.11 -4.31 -23.62
CA LYS A 550 -14.98 -4.18 -25.07
C LYS A 550 -15.61 -2.86 -25.52
N LYS A 551 -14.88 -2.13 -26.37
CA LYS A 551 -15.29 -0.84 -26.91
C LYS A 551 -15.77 0.11 -25.82
N ALA A 552 -14.87 0.42 -24.88
CA ALA A 552 -15.19 1.34 -23.81
C ALA A 552 -14.74 2.77 -24.14
N LYS A 553 -15.58 3.72 -23.78
CA LYS A 553 -15.27 5.14 -23.73
C LYS A 553 -15.44 5.61 -22.31
N ALA A 554 -14.40 6.19 -21.73
CA ALA A 554 -14.45 6.73 -20.39
C ALA A 554 -14.09 8.21 -20.40
N PHE A 555 -14.70 8.93 -19.50
CA PHE A 555 -14.45 10.35 -19.25
C PHE A 555 -14.29 10.54 -17.76
N LEU A 556 -13.20 11.14 -17.37
CA LEU A 556 -12.91 11.53 -15.99
C LEU A 556 -12.63 13.02 -15.96
N HIS A 557 -13.29 13.76 -15.10
CA HIS A 557 -13.05 15.17 -14.88
C HIS A 557 -12.95 15.44 -13.38
N LEU A 558 -11.74 15.69 -12.94
CA LEU A 558 -11.45 16.15 -11.59
C LEU A 558 -11.43 17.68 -11.63
N GLN A 559 -12.27 18.32 -10.86
CA GLN A 559 -12.38 19.77 -10.80
C GLN A 559 -12.52 20.23 -9.33
N PRO A 560 -12.25 21.50 -9.03
CA PRO A 560 -12.57 22.07 -7.72
C PRO A 560 -14.05 21.89 -7.37
N GLY A 561 -14.33 21.62 -6.10
CA GLY A 561 -15.69 21.48 -5.61
C GLY A 561 -16.49 22.78 -5.73
N LYS A 562 -17.79 22.67 -6.02
CA LYS A 562 -18.68 23.83 -6.08
C LYS A 562 -18.98 24.40 -4.70
N LEU A 563 -19.09 23.54 -3.71
CA LEU A 563 -19.36 23.89 -2.31
C LEU A 563 -18.09 24.29 -1.58
N ASN A 564 -16.96 23.64 -1.89
CA ASN A 564 -15.66 23.97 -1.33
C ASN A 564 -14.57 23.76 -2.40
N PRO A 565 -13.96 24.86 -2.93
CA PRO A 565 -12.92 24.78 -3.97
C PRO A 565 -11.65 24.01 -3.55
N ALA A 566 -11.39 23.87 -2.25
CA ALA A 566 -10.27 23.09 -1.73
C ALA A 566 -10.54 21.57 -1.75
N MET A 567 -11.79 21.17 -2.01
CA MET A 567 -12.20 19.76 -2.07
C MET A 567 -12.53 19.35 -3.51
N PRO A 568 -12.28 18.08 -3.89
CA PRO A 568 -12.50 17.63 -5.25
C PRO A 568 -13.98 17.39 -5.58
N ASN A 569 -14.35 17.73 -6.80
CA ASN A 569 -15.56 17.28 -7.46
C ASN A 569 -15.16 16.44 -8.68
N ILE A 570 -15.56 15.18 -8.67
CA ILE A 570 -15.17 14.19 -9.69
C ILE A 570 -16.41 13.88 -10.56
N LYS A 571 -16.28 14.07 -11.86
CA LYS A 571 -17.25 13.56 -12.84
C LYS A 571 -16.64 12.34 -13.53
N VAL A 572 -17.36 11.24 -13.56
CA VAL A 572 -16.92 10.02 -14.24
C VAL A 572 -18.05 9.53 -15.13
N ALA A 573 -17.76 9.34 -16.39
CA ALA A 573 -18.67 8.68 -17.32
C ALA A 573 -17.96 7.48 -17.96
N LEU A 574 -18.72 6.41 -18.15
CA LEU A 574 -18.26 5.21 -18.85
C LEU A 574 -19.38 4.75 -19.78
N GLU A 575 -19.01 4.48 -21.01
CA GLU A 575 -19.85 3.77 -21.99
C GLU A 575 -19.08 2.57 -22.50
N THR A 576 -19.73 1.43 -22.61
CA THR A 576 -19.10 0.21 -23.12
C THR A 576 -20.09 -0.68 -23.84
N ASP A 577 -19.64 -1.36 -24.88
CA ASP A 577 -20.46 -2.37 -25.57
C ASP A 577 -20.61 -3.62 -24.71
N THR A 578 -19.57 -4.00 -23.99
CA THR A 578 -19.58 -5.17 -23.10
C THR A 578 -18.68 -4.91 -21.90
N LEU A 579 -19.22 -5.15 -20.71
CA LEU A 579 -18.46 -5.19 -19.47
C LEU A 579 -18.76 -6.47 -18.72
N PHE A 580 -17.75 -7.23 -18.41
CA PHE A 580 -17.84 -8.37 -17.54
C PHE A 580 -16.93 -8.14 -16.32
N CYS A 581 -17.46 -8.38 -15.14
CA CYS A 581 -16.72 -8.28 -13.89
C CYS A 581 -17.04 -9.50 -13.01
N ARG A 582 -15.99 -10.15 -12.52
CA ARG A 582 -16.09 -11.16 -11.47
C ARG A 582 -15.31 -10.65 -10.26
N MET A 583 -15.96 -10.60 -9.11
CA MET A 583 -15.35 -10.15 -7.86
C MET A 583 -15.76 -11.12 -6.75
N GLY A 584 -14.84 -11.96 -6.31
CA GLY A 584 -15.15 -13.08 -5.42
C GLY A 584 -16.22 -14.01 -6.05
N GLY A 585 -17.26 -14.32 -5.30
CA GLY A 585 -18.41 -15.12 -5.79
C GLY A 585 -19.37 -14.37 -6.72
N MET A 586 -19.27 -13.04 -6.79
CA MET A 586 -20.18 -12.24 -7.61
C MET A 586 -19.69 -12.14 -9.06
N LYS A 587 -20.61 -12.36 -10.02
CA LYS A 587 -20.36 -12.19 -11.47
C LYS A 587 -21.37 -11.22 -12.05
N MET A 588 -20.87 -10.22 -12.76
CA MET A 588 -21.68 -9.21 -13.45
C MET A 588 -21.32 -9.19 -14.94
N GLY A 589 -22.33 -9.27 -15.79
CA GLY A 589 -22.18 -9.05 -17.24
C GLY A 589 -23.13 -7.94 -17.69
N MET A 590 -22.63 -6.95 -18.40
CA MET A 590 -23.40 -5.81 -18.91
C MET A 590 -23.16 -5.66 -20.42
N ASP A 591 -24.22 -5.54 -21.17
CA ASP A 591 -24.19 -5.24 -22.61
C ASP A 591 -24.74 -3.85 -22.89
N LYS A 592 -24.05 -3.10 -23.70
CA LYS A 592 -24.38 -1.73 -24.12
C LYS A 592 -24.90 -0.90 -22.95
N GLY A 593 -23.97 -0.54 -22.09
CA GLY A 593 -24.32 0.20 -20.90
C GLY A 593 -23.17 1.09 -20.44
N GLY A 594 -23.47 1.84 -19.41
CA GLY A 594 -22.51 2.75 -18.82
C GLY A 594 -23.11 3.51 -17.64
N PHE A 595 -22.33 4.47 -17.20
CA PHE A 595 -22.76 5.38 -16.15
C PHE A 595 -22.23 6.79 -16.39
N ASN A 596 -22.94 7.75 -15.83
CA ASN A 596 -22.51 9.14 -15.74
C ASN A 596 -22.75 9.59 -14.30
N LEU A 597 -21.67 9.69 -13.54
CA LEU A 597 -21.70 9.98 -12.12
C LEU A 597 -20.88 11.22 -11.83
N THR A 598 -21.35 12.01 -10.89
CA THR A 598 -20.63 13.13 -10.30
C THR A 598 -20.57 12.91 -8.80
N ALA A 599 -19.41 13.07 -8.19
CA ALA A 599 -19.24 12.95 -6.76
C ALA A 599 -18.45 14.16 -6.23
N GLU A 600 -19.03 14.91 -5.33
CA GLU A 600 -18.40 16.04 -4.67
C GLU A 600 -17.99 15.66 -3.26
N LYS A 601 -16.74 15.93 -2.90
CA LYS A 601 -16.23 15.73 -1.55
C LYS A 601 -16.56 16.96 -0.70
N VAL A 602 -17.28 16.77 0.39
CA VAL A 602 -17.70 17.88 1.26
C VAL A 602 -16.84 17.96 2.53
N ARG A 603 -16.43 16.81 3.06
CA ARG A 603 -15.51 16.64 4.22
C ARG A 603 -14.62 15.44 3.97
N ASP A 604 -13.60 15.22 4.78
CA ASP A 604 -12.59 14.18 4.57
C ASP A 604 -13.07 12.76 4.25
N SER A 605 -14.24 12.38 4.70
CA SER A 605 -14.81 11.06 4.43
C SER A 605 -16.20 11.10 3.76
N VAL A 606 -16.70 12.28 3.43
CA VAL A 606 -18.09 12.45 2.95
C VAL A 606 -18.11 12.86 1.49
N TRP A 607 -18.65 11.97 0.65
CA TRP A 607 -18.87 12.18 -0.78
C TRP A 607 -20.36 12.21 -1.08
N LEU A 608 -20.79 13.11 -1.97
CA LEU A 608 -22.16 13.22 -2.46
C LEU A 608 -22.25 12.73 -3.91
N PRO A 609 -22.47 11.43 -4.14
CA PRO A 609 -22.59 10.90 -5.49
C PRO A 609 -23.95 11.22 -6.10
N LYS A 610 -23.98 11.64 -7.36
CA LYS A 610 -25.18 11.86 -8.17
C LYS A 610 -24.94 11.37 -9.59
N GLY A 611 -25.96 10.78 -10.22
CA GLY A 611 -25.86 10.42 -11.61
C GLY A 611 -26.81 9.32 -12.03
N ILE A 612 -26.49 8.72 -13.18
CA ILE A 612 -27.32 7.70 -13.80
C ILE A 612 -26.42 6.53 -14.22
N VAL A 613 -26.89 5.32 -13.98
CA VAL A 613 -26.34 4.07 -14.51
C VAL A 613 -27.38 3.45 -15.42
N GLY A 614 -27.05 3.22 -16.67
CA GLY A 614 -27.97 2.69 -17.67
C GLY A 614 -27.36 1.51 -18.44
N PHE A 615 -28.19 0.57 -18.86
CA PHE A 615 -27.77 -0.58 -19.65
C PHE A 615 -28.91 -1.18 -20.47
N ASN A 616 -28.56 -1.81 -21.59
CA ASN A 616 -29.51 -2.58 -22.37
C ASN A 616 -29.78 -3.96 -21.75
N ARG A 617 -28.72 -4.62 -21.30
CA ARG A 617 -28.81 -5.89 -20.56
C ARG A 617 -27.81 -5.88 -19.43
N LEU A 618 -28.25 -6.35 -18.26
CA LEU A 618 -27.40 -6.65 -17.12
C LEU A 618 -27.73 -8.06 -16.63
N THR A 619 -26.71 -8.87 -16.41
CA THR A 619 -26.82 -10.17 -15.74
C THR A 619 -25.96 -10.13 -14.49
N LEU A 620 -26.58 -10.33 -13.34
CA LEU A 620 -25.92 -10.39 -12.06
C LEU A 620 -26.09 -11.78 -11.45
N ARG A 621 -25.00 -12.36 -10.98
CA ARG A 621 -24.97 -13.58 -10.16
C ARG A 621 -24.28 -13.26 -8.86
N THR A 622 -24.89 -13.63 -7.75
CA THR A 622 -24.34 -13.43 -6.40
C THR A 622 -24.35 -14.75 -5.65
N PRO A 623 -23.49 -14.94 -4.65
CA PRO A 623 -23.49 -16.17 -3.84
C PRO A 623 -24.80 -16.40 -3.09
N GLU A 624 -25.48 -15.32 -2.72
CA GLU A 624 -26.71 -15.34 -1.92
C GLU A 624 -27.92 -15.76 -2.75
N LEU A 625 -27.82 -15.71 -4.09
CA LEU A 625 -28.90 -16.09 -4.99
C LEU A 625 -28.38 -16.98 -6.11
N ALA A 626 -28.72 -18.27 -6.07
CA ALA A 626 -28.27 -19.26 -7.05
C ALA A 626 -28.72 -18.94 -8.50
N LEU A 627 -29.82 -18.21 -8.65
CA LEU A 627 -30.36 -17.81 -9.94
C LEU A 627 -29.81 -16.47 -10.42
N PRO A 628 -29.48 -16.31 -11.71
CA PRO A 628 -29.07 -15.04 -12.26
C PRO A 628 -30.22 -14.02 -12.29
N VAL A 629 -29.93 -12.82 -11.80
CA VAL A 629 -30.79 -11.66 -12.00
C VAL A 629 -30.48 -11.04 -13.36
N ARG A 630 -31.42 -11.04 -14.26
CA ARG A 630 -31.29 -10.46 -15.60
C ARG A 630 -32.18 -9.24 -15.72
N MET A 631 -31.56 -8.09 -15.98
CA MET A 631 -32.27 -6.81 -16.19
C MET A 631 -32.14 -6.38 -17.65
N ARG A 632 -33.16 -5.69 -18.17
CA ARG A 632 -33.16 -5.18 -19.55
C ARG A 632 -33.62 -3.74 -19.59
N LYS A 633 -32.99 -2.93 -20.45
CA LYS A 633 -33.34 -1.52 -20.75
C LYS A 633 -33.69 -0.74 -19.48
N THR A 634 -32.76 -0.75 -18.55
CA THR A 634 -32.95 -0.14 -17.22
C THR A 634 -32.00 1.00 -17.03
N ALA A 635 -32.49 2.09 -16.46
CA ALA A 635 -31.71 3.19 -15.94
C ALA A 635 -31.96 3.33 -14.43
N VAL A 636 -30.84 3.46 -13.69
CA VAL A 636 -30.83 3.60 -12.24
C VAL A 636 -30.27 4.98 -11.92
N THR A 637 -31.02 5.78 -11.18
CA THR A 637 -30.52 7.07 -10.71
C THR A 637 -29.84 6.91 -9.35
N VAL A 638 -28.61 7.37 -9.27
CA VAL A 638 -27.81 7.41 -8.04
C VAL A 638 -27.89 8.84 -7.48
N GLY A 639 -28.33 8.98 -6.26
CA GLY A 639 -28.33 10.24 -5.54
C GLY A 639 -27.54 10.14 -4.24
N ASP A 640 -27.57 11.18 -3.44
CA ASP A 640 -26.90 11.19 -2.14
C ASP A 640 -27.52 10.10 -1.24
N ARG A 641 -26.76 9.03 -1.00
CA ARG A 641 -27.16 7.86 -0.20
C ARG A 641 -28.41 7.11 -0.66
N VAL A 642 -28.94 7.44 -1.84
CA VAL A 642 -30.17 6.84 -2.38
C VAL A 642 -29.95 6.38 -3.82
N ILE A 643 -30.46 5.19 -4.13
CA ILE A 643 -30.57 4.67 -5.49
C ILE A 643 -32.05 4.60 -5.84
N THR A 644 -32.43 5.23 -6.95
CA THR A 644 -33.81 5.25 -7.42
C THR A 644 -33.93 4.39 -8.67
N LEU A 645 -34.92 3.52 -8.64
CA LEU A 645 -35.33 2.66 -9.75
C LEU A 645 -36.61 3.18 -10.37
N LYS A 646 -36.68 3.29 -11.69
CA LYS A 646 -37.91 3.59 -12.44
C LYS A 646 -38.19 2.44 -13.39
N ASN A 647 -39.26 1.70 -13.13
CA ASN A 647 -39.71 0.58 -13.97
C ASN A 647 -38.56 -0.40 -14.32
N ALA A 648 -37.70 -0.70 -13.35
CA ALA A 648 -36.58 -1.57 -13.57
C ALA A 648 -37.06 -3.01 -13.83
N SER A 649 -37.03 -3.42 -15.08
CA SER A 649 -37.46 -4.74 -15.50
C SER A 649 -36.40 -5.79 -15.25
N MET A 650 -36.72 -6.81 -14.48
CA MET A 650 -35.83 -7.89 -14.15
C MET A 650 -36.46 -9.27 -14.30
N ARG A 651 -35.65 -10.27 -14.57
CA ARG A 651 -36.05 -11.69 -14.63
C ARG A 651 -35.14 -12.50 -13.73
N ILE A 652 -35.74 -13.28 -12.84
CA ILE A 652 -35.04 -14.20 -11.95
C ILE A 652 -35.66 -15.58 -12.15
N GLY A 653 -34.92 -16.47 -12.80
CA GLY A 653 -35.47 -17.75 -13.21
C GLY A 653 -36.74 -17.61 -14.07
N ARG A 654 -37.86 -18.21 -13.62
CA ARG A 654 -39.18 -18.14 -14.23
C ARG A 654 -39.96 -16.87 -13.85
N SER A 655 -39.51 -16.15 -12.83
CA SER A 655 -40.16 -14.94 -12.34
C SER A 655 -39.76 -13.72 -13.15
N ASN A 656 -40.72 -12.87 -13.51
CA ASN A 656 -40.47 -11.54 -14.06
C ASN A 656 -40.95 -10.49 -13.06
N LEU A 657 -40.13 -9.50 -12.87
CA LEU A 657 -40.37 -8.46 -11.89
C LEU A 657 -40.13 -7.08 -12.53
N THR A 658 -40.96 -6.12 -12.16
CA THR A 658 -40.70 -4.70 -12.44
C THR A 658 -40.68 -4.00 -11.09
N ALA A 659 -39.58 -3.28 -10.80
CA ALA A 659 -39.40 -2.56 -9.56
C ALA A 659 -39.26 -1.07 -9.80
N SER A 660 -39.99 -0.28 -9.02
CA SER A 660 -39.88 1.18 -8.96
C SER A 660 -39.74 1.60 -7.50
N GLY A 661 -38.93 2.61 -7.21
CA GLY A 661 -38.75 3.12 -5.84
C GLY A 661 -37.32 3.43 -5.50
N SER A 662 -36.99 3.37 -4.23
CA SER A 662 -35.72 3.84 -3.72
C SER A 662 -35.05 2.82 -2.78
N VAL A 663 -33.73 2.70 -2.89
CA VAL A 663 -32.85 1.88 -2.03
C VAL A 663 -31.84 2.79 -1.36
N TYR A 664 -31.68 2.66 -0.05
CA TYR A 664 -30.82 3.50 0.79
C TYR A 664 -29.71 2.67 1.44
N GLY A 665 -28.53 3.26 1.56
CA GLY A 665 -27.45 2.70 2.35
C GLY A 665 -26.74 1.51 1.71
N LEU A 666 -26.86 1.27 0.39
CA LEU A 666 -26.27 0.11 -0.30
C LEU A 666 -24.76 -0.02 -0.06
N TYR A 667 -24.01 1.08 -0.19
CA TYR A 667 -22.56 1.07 0.03
C TYR A 667 -22.16 0.68 1.46
N ALA A 668 -22.89 1.20 2.44
CA ALA A 668 -22.63 0.90 3.85
C ALA A 668 -23.04 -0.53 4.22
N ALA A 669 -24.07 -1.05 3.59
CA ALA A 669 -24.50 -2.44 3.74
C ALA A 669 -23.44 -3.40 3.19
N MET A 670 -22.94 -3.15 1.99
CA MET A 670 -21.93 -3.99 1.34
C MET A 670 -20.57 -3.99 2.08
N LYS A 671 -20.08 -2.81 2.52
CA LYS A 671 -18.74 -2.72 3.17
C LYS A 671 -18.74 -2.97 4.67
N LYS A 672 -19.81 -2.62 5.37
CA LYS A 672 -19.84 -2.60 6.86
C LYS A 672 -20.98 -3.42 7.45
N GLY A 673 -21.73 -4.18 6.65
CA GLY A 673 -22.90 -4.94 7.10
C GLY A 673 -23.98 -4.08 7.76
N LYS A 674 -24.02 -2.76 7.44
CA LYS A 674 -25.03 -1.83 7.98
C LYS A 674 -26.41 -2.09 7.35
N MET A 675 -27.43 -1.45 7.90
CA MET A 675 -28.82 -1.58 7.46
C MET A 675 -29.01 -1.15 6.00
N LEU A 676 -29.52 -2.04 5.15
CA LEU A 676 -30.02 -1.76 3.81
C LEU A 676 -31.51 -1.46 3.90
N LYS A 677 -31.92 -0.28 3.43
CA LYS A 677 -33.35 0.10 3.40
C LYS A 677 -33.84 0.19 1.97
N ALA A 678 -35.08 -0.23 1.74
CA ALA A 678 -35.70 -0.12 0.43
C ALA A 678 -37.22 0.15 0.55
N ASN A 679 -37.68 1.09 -0.26
CA ASN A 679 -39.10 1.36 -0.48
C ASN A 679 -39.39 1.13 -1.94
N LEU A 680 -40.05 0.01 -2.27
CA LEU A 680 -40.23 -0.41 -3.65
C LEU A 680 -41.68 -0.76 -3.96
N GLU A 681 -42.10 -0.41 -5.15
CA GLU A 681 -43.28 -0.94 -5.79
C GLU A 681 -42.87 -2.07 -6.73
N ILE A 682 -43.38 -3.26 -6.48
CA ILE A 682 -43.05 -4.46 -7.24
C ILE A 682 -44.29 -4.92 -8.00
N ALA A 683 -44.17 -4.97 -9.31
CA ALA A 683 -45.15 -5.59 -10.18
C ALA A 683 -44.59 -6.84 -10.83
N SER A 684 -45.44 -7.89 -11.00
CA SER A 684 -45.04 -9.10 -11.68
C SER A 684 -46.20 -9.69 -12.47
N ARG A 685 -45.91 -10.20 -13.66
CA ARG A 685 -46.86 -11.03 -14.40
C ARG A 685 -46.83 -12.48 -13.94
N ASN A 686 -45.72 -12.95 -13.50
CA ASN A 686 -45.51 -14.31 -12.97
C ASN A 686 -44.39 -14.30 -11.94
N LEU A 687 -44.72 -14.66 -10.71
CA LEU A 687 -43.80 -14.82 -9.59
C LEU A 687 -43.84 -16.25 -9.11
N ASP A 688 -42.73 -16.98 -9.21
CA ASP A 688 -42.55 -18.35 -8.71
C ASP A 688 -41.81 -18.29 -7.38
N CYS A 689 -42.56 -18.28 -6.30
CA CYS A 689 -41.96 -18.22 -4.94
C CYS A 689 -41.17 -19.48 -4.61
N ASN A 690 -41.55 -20.66 -5.10
CA ASN A 690 -40.82 -21.91 -4.85
C ASN A 690 -39.40 -21.80 -5.40
N GLN A 691 -39.28 -21.35 -6.65
CA GLN A 691 -37.98 -21.21 -7.28
C GLN A 691 -37.13 -20.12 -6.62
N LEU A 692 -37.73 -19.01 -6.20
CA LEU A 692 -37.00 -17.92 -5.56
C LEU A 692 -36.53 -18.31 -4.16
N ILE A 693 -37.35 -18.96 -3.37
CA ILE A 693 -37.01 -19.41 -2.02
C ILE A 693 -35.89 -20.46 -2.08
N ASN A 694 -36.01 -21.46 -2.96
CA ASN A 694 -34.97 -22.48 -3.14
C ASN A 694 -33.66 -21.94 -3.70
N ALA A 695 -33.72 -20.80 -4.41
CA ALA A 695 -32.53 -20.14 -4.94
C ALA A 695 -31.82 -19.24 -3.94
N LEU A 696 -32.43 -18.93 -2.80
CA LEU A 696 -31.80 -18.14 -1.74
C LEU A 696 -30.81 -19.00 -0.94
N ASN A 697 -29.55 -18.90 -1.33
CA ASN A 697 -28.43 -19.52 -0.60
C ASN A 697 -28.02 -18.60 0.53
N PHE A 698 -28.44 -18.88 1.75
CA PHE A 698 -27.84 -18.24 2.93
C PHE A 698 -26.56 -19.00 3.30
N PRO A 699 -25.47 -18.34 3.71
CA PRO A 699 -24.25 -19.02 4.09
C PRO A 699 -24.55 -20.06 5.17
N GLN A 700 -24.46 -21.31 4.78
CA GLN A 700 -24.36 -22.41 5.73
C GLN A 700 -22.93 -22.45 6.24
N ASP A 701 -22.74 -22.50 7.54
CA ASP A 701 -21.46 -22.91 8.12
C ASP A 701 -21.11 -24.30 7.57
N THR A 702 -20.01 -24.31 6.78
CA THR A 702 -19.13 -25.41 6.41
C THR A 702 -19.68 -26.79 6.07
N LEU A 703 -19.15 -27.26 4.94
CA LEU A 703 -18.90 -28.65 4.54
C LEU A 703 -20.10 -29.47 4.06
N GLN A 704 -20.32 -29.53 2.76
CA GLN A 704 -20.16 -30.72 1.95
C GLN A 704 -20.72 -30.59 0.53
N ALA A 705 -19.83 -30.96 -0.40
CA ALA A 705 -20.01 -31.67 -1.64
C ALA A 705 -21.07 -31.21 -2.66
N GLU A 706 -20.52 -30.82 -3.78
CA GLU A 706 -21.16 -30.87 -5.09
C GLU A 706 -21.72 -32.26 -5.39
N THR A 707 -23.02 -32.32 -5.61
CA THR A 707 -23.59 -33.35 -6.49
C THR A 707 -24.75 -32.72 -7.27
N ASP A 708 -24.55 -32.60 -8.55
CA ASP A 708 -25.60 -32.36 -9.54
C ASP A 708 -26.58 -33.53 -9.52
N THR A 709 -27.77 -33.29 -8.97
CA THR A 709 -28.96 -34.06 -9.41
C THR A 709 -30.22 -33.29 -9.03
N VAL A 710 -30.95 -32.86 -10.03
CA VAL A 710 -32.34 -32.38 -9.93
C VAL A 710 -33.21 -33.59 -9.60
N SER A 711 -33.62 -33.73 -8.35
CA SER A 711 -34.70 -34.67 -8.02
C SER A 711 -35.59 -34.10 -6.94
N SER A 712 -36.91 -34.21 -7.21
CA SER A 712 -38.07 -34.25 -6.31
C SER A 712 -38.08 -33.27 -5.13
N ALA A 713 -39.20 -32.56 -4.97
CA ALA A 713 -39.52 -31.60 -3.94
C ALA A 713 -38.99 -31.99 -2.55
N GLU A 714 -37.85 -31.44 -2.19
CA GLU A 714 -37.39 -31.44 -0.79
C GLU A 714 -38.39 -30.66 0.08
N PRO A 715 -38.72 -31.17 1.28
CA PRO A 715 -39.59 -30.44 2.20
C PRO A 715 -39.05 -29.04 2.46
N MET A 716 -39.95 -28.05 2.42
CA MET A 716 -39.59 -26.64 2.66
C MET A 716 -38.98 -26.49 4.04
N GLN A 717 -37.75 -25.94 4.11
CA GLN A 717 -37.04 -25.67 5.35
C GLN A 717 -37.28 -24.25 5.81
N LEU A 718 -37.15 -24.05 7.13
CA LEU A 718 -37.26 -22.74 7.76
C LEU A 718 -36.13 -21.80 7.29
N PHE A 719 -36.48 -20.70 6.67
CA PHE A 719 -35.49 -19.70 6.18
C PHE A 719 -35.30 -18.55 7.17
N VAL A 720 -34.05 -18.19 7.38
CA VAL A 720 -33.68 -17.10 8.29
C VAL A 720 -33.61 -15.77 7.53
N ILE A 721 -34.29 -14.75 8.05
CA ILE A 721 -34.31 -13.44 7.44
C ILE A 721 -33.09 -12.65 7.92
N PRO A 722 -32.30 -11.99 7.03
CA PRO A 722 -31.12 -11.21 7.41
C PRO A 722 -31.46 -10.08 8.41
N LYS A 723 -30.51 -9.79 9.32
CA LYS A 723 -30.70 -8.74 10.37
C LYS A 723 -30.65 -7.33 9.82
N ASN A 724 -29.93 -7.13 8.74
CA ASN A 724 -29.53 -5.81 8.21
C ASN A 724 -30.34 -5.34 7.01
N ILE A 725 -31.60 -5.76 6.90
CA ILE A 725 -32.54 -5.31 5.87
C ILE A 725 -33.79 -4.67 6.49
N ASP A 726 -34.29 -3.63 5.85
CA ASP A 726 -35.53 -2.92 6.19
C ASP A 726 -36.21 -2.52 4.88
N PHE A 727 -37.09 -3.40 4.39
CA PHE A 727 -37.74 -3.25 3.10
C PHE A 727 -39.24 -3.03 3.28
N GLU A 728 -39.74 -2.04 2.61
CA GLU A 728 -41.18 -1.78 2.43
C GLU A 728 -41.53 -1.99 0.94
N LEU A 729 -42.34 -3.00 0.67
CA LEU A 729 -42.68 -3.40 -0.69
C LEU A 729 -44.19 -3.25 -0.89
N LYS A 730 -44.58 -2.46 -1.87
CA LYS A 730 -45.93 -2.51 -2.38
C LYS A 730 -45.99 -3.50 -3.55
N THR A 731 -46.95 -4.39 -3.53
CA THR A 731 -47.00 -5.48 -4.50
C THR A 731 -48.23 -5.39 -5.39
N ASN A 732 -48.04 -5.68 -6.67
CA ASN A 732 -49.08 -5.83 -7.69
C ASN A 732 -48.67 -7.02 -8.59
N LEU A 733 -49.08 -8.20 -8.19
CA LEU A 733 -48.58 -9.46 -8.78
C LEU A 733 -49.79 -10.17 -9.45
N LYS A 734 -49.68 -10.35 -10.79
CA LYS A 734 -50.80 -10.98 -11.52
C LYS A 734 -50.94 -12.47 -11.22
N LYS A 735 -49.81 -13.16 -11.12
CA LYS A 735 -49.77 -14.58 -10.83
C LYS A 735 -48.64 -14.88 -9.88
N VAL A 736 -48.91 -15.57 -8.78
CA VAL A 736 -47.92 -16.02 -7.76
C VAL A 736 -48.11 -17.51 -7.58
N THR A 737 -47.01 -18.27 -7.70
CA THR A 737 -47.00 -19.72 -7.45
C THR A 737 -46.26 -19.99 -6.13
N TYR A 738 -46.91 -20.67 -5.20
CA TYR A 738 -46.36 -21.07 -3.92
C TYR A 738 -46.84 -22.48 -3.55
N GLY A 739 -45.91 -23.39 -3.27
CA GLY A 739 -46.26 -24.83 -3.17
C GLY A 739 -46.88 -25.31 -4.50
N ASN A 740 -47.96 -26.01 -4.40
CA ASN A 740 -48.76 -26.46 -5.54
C ASN A 740 -49.88 -25.47 -5.93
N MET A 741 -49.90 -24.30 -5.29
CA MET A 741 -50.99 -23.34 -5.44
C MET A 741 -50.66 -22.16 -6.32
N VAL A 742 -51.70 -21.66 -6.96
CA VAL A 742 -51.61 -20.46 -7.78
C VAL A 742 -52.55 -19.38 -7.22
N PHE A 743 -51.97 -18.22 -6.93
CA PHE A 743 -52.72 -17.05 -6.52
C PHE A 743 -52.67 -16.01 -7.64
N GLU A 744 -53.83 -15.38 -7.89
CA GLU A 744 -53.98 -14.35 -8.93
C GLU A 744 -54.28 -13.00 -8.31
N ASN A 745 -53.83 -11.94 -8.99
CA ASN A 745 -54.12 -10.54 -8.62
C ASN A 745 -53.72 -10.21 -7.17
N VAL A 746 -52.52 -10.65 -6.76
CA VAL A 746 -52.02 -10.41 -5.40
C VAL A 746 -51.59 -8.94 -5.26
N GLN A 747 -52.31 -8.23 -4.38
CA GLN A 747 -52.08 -6.81 -4.10
C GLN A 747 -51.97 -6.57 -2.60
N GLY A 748 -51.08 -5.68 -2.17
CA GLY A 748 -50.90 -5.31 -0.77
C GLY A 748 -49.50 -4.85 -0.47
N ALA A 749 -49.16 -4.79 0.80
CA ALA A 749 -47.83 -4.39 1.24
C ALA A 749 -47.07 -5.53 1.96
N VAL A 750 -45.80 -5.62 1.71
CA VAL A 750 -44.87 -6.56 2.36
C VAL A 750 -43.75 -5.79 3.04
N ASP A 751 -43.71 -5.86 4.35
CA ASP A 751 -42.55 -5.31 5.10
C ASP A 751 -41.59 -6.45 5.48
N ILE A 752 -40.31 -6.24 5.27
CA ILE A 752 -39.25 -7.13 5.69
C ILE A 752 -38.31 -6.36 6.59
N ARG A 753 -38.42 -6.56 7.88
CA ARG A 753 -37.59 -5.86 8.87
C ARG A 753 -37.45 -6.70 10.13
N ASN A 754 -36.39 -6.46 10.89
CA ASN A 754 -36.20 -7.08 12.22
C ASN A 754 -36.24 -8.62 12.20
N GLN A 755 -35.70 -9.22 11.13
CA GLN A 755 -35.76 -10.66 10.90
C GLN A 755 -37.20 -11.22 10.83
N ALA A 756 -38.15 -10.43 10.37
CA ALA A 756 -39.52 -10.80 10.10
C ALA A 756 -40.01 -10.32 8.74
N VAL A 757 -40.89 -11.10 8.12
CA VAL A 757 -41.70 -10.70 6.95
C VAL A 757 -43.09 -10.45 7.45
N TYR A 758 -43.68 -9.34 7.06
CA TYR A 758 -45.01 -8.95 7.40
C TYR A 758 -45.81 -8.63 6.13
N LEU A 759 -46.80 -9.49 5.82
CA LEU A 759 -47.75 -9.28 4.70
C LEU A 759 -48.92 -8.50 5.26
N LYS A 760 -49.12 -7.27 4.75
CA LYS A 760 -50.18 -6.38 5.23
C LYS A 760 -51.38 -6.38 4.26
N LYS A 761 -52.50 -6.94 4.70
CA LYS A 761 -53.76 -6.93 3.96
C LYS A 761 -53.58 -7.28 2.48
N LEU A 762 -52.89 -8.42 2.24
CA LEU A 762 -52.78 -8.91 0.88
C LEU A 762 -54.15 -9.42 0.42
N THR A 763 -54.61 -8.89 -0.68
CA THR A 763 -55.82 -9.38 -1.39
C THR A 763 -55.37 -10.19 -2.59
N MET A 764 -55.99 -11.31 -2.80
CA MET A 764 -55.69 -12.21 -3.91
C MET A 764 -56.86 -13.12 -4.24
N ARG A 765 -56.82 -13.72 -5.40
CA ARG A 765 -57.70 -14.81 -5.76
C ARG A 765 -56.93 -16.13 -5.82
N GLY A 766 -57.38 -17.09 -5.08
CA GLY A 766 -56.79 -18.43 -5.03
C GLY A 766 -57.77 -19.44 -4.47
N LEU A 767 -57.55 -20.72 -4.71
CA LEU A 767 -58.44 -21.79 -4.27
C LEU A 767 -59.90 -21.59 -4.79
N GLU A 768 -60.03 -20.94 -5.94
CA GLU A 768 -61.33 -20.50 -6.52
C GLU A 768 -62.12 -19.51 -5.62
N ALA A 769 -61.46 -18.88 -4.66
CA ALA A 769 -62.01 -17.97 -3.66
C ALA A 769 -61.25 -16.66 -3.64
N ASP A 770 -61.92 -15.61 -3.12
CA ASP A 770 -61.25 -14.35 -2.78
C ASP A 770 -60.65 -14.47 -1.39
N LEU A 771 -59.36 -14.17 -1.29
CA LEU A 771 -58.56 -14.25 -0.08
C LEU A 771 -58.03 -12.87 0.30
N GLU A 772 -58.30 -12.47 1.52
CA GLU A 772 -57.57 -11.38 2.18
C GLU A 772 -56.73 -11.98 3.31
N THR A 773 -55.45 -11.62 3.36
CA THR A 773 -54.56 -12.14 4.40
C THR A 773 -53.61 -11.10 4.95
N THR A 774 -53.38 -11.17 6.23
CA THR A 774 -52.27 -10.57 6.96
C THR A 774 -51.44 -11.69 7.56
N LEU A 775 -50.12 -11.68 7.32
CA LEU A 775 -49.24 -12.74 7.81
C LEU A 775 -47.97 -12.14 8.36
N VAL A 776 -47.48 -12.69 9.44
CA VAL A 776 -46.14 -12.47 9.96
C VAL A 776 -45.35 -13.79 10.01
N TYR A 777 -44.17 -13.76 9.48
CA TYR A 777 -43.20 -14.85 9.60
C TYR A 777 -41.92 -14.32 10.21
N ARG A 778 -41.38 -14.99 11.22
CA ARG A 778 -40.11 -14.62 11.87
C ARG A 778 -39.29 -15.84 12.18
N ALA A 779 -38.06 -15.86 11.66
CA ALA A 779 -37.07 -16.89 12.00
C ALA A 779 -35.72 -16.20 12.24
N ARG A 780 -35.19 -16.42 13.45
CA ARG A 780 -33.84 -15.94 13.84
C ARG A 780 -32.79 -17.06 13.75
N ARG A 781 -33.23 -18.30 13.81
CA ARG A 781 -32.42 -19.53 13.73
C ARG A 781 -33.19 -20.57 12.92
N LYS A 782 -32.47 -21.52 12.28
CA LYS A 782 -33.04 -22.58 11.46
C LYS A 782 -33.85 -23.63 12.26
N THR A 783 -33.81 -23.60 13.58
CA THR A 783 -34.46 -24.59 14.47
C THR A 783 -35.81 -24.16 14.99
N ARG A 784 -36.15 -22.90 14.92
CA ARG A 784 -37.40 -22.37 15.50
C ARG A 784 -37.84 -21.11 14.78
N GLY A 785 -39.05 -21.10 14.24
CA GLY A 785 -39.74 -19.98 13.67
C GLY A 785 -40.99 -19.58 14.47
N TYR A 786 -41.57 -18.45 14.11
CA TYR A 786 -42.86 -17.97 14.55
C TYR A 786 -43.66 -17.59 13.32
N ALA A 787 -44.91 -17.99 13.26
CA ALA A 787 -45.87 -17.58 12.26
C ALA A 787 -47.15 -17.05 12.94
N GLY A 788 -47.68 -15.97 12.43
CA GLY A 788 -49.01 -15.48 12.77
C GLY A 788 -49.74 -15.10 11.51
N PHE A 789 -50.98 -15.37 11.42
CA PHE A 789 -51.81 -15.06 10.24
C PHE A 789 -53.25 -14.68 10.59
N ASP A 790 -53.86 -13.87 9.74
CA ASP A 790 -55.27 -13.54 9.70
C ASP A 790 -55.74 -13.76 8.27
N PHE A 791 -56.51 -14.83 8.04
CA PHE A 791 -57.03 -15.21 6.75
C PHE A 791 -58.53 -14.93 6.68
N ARG A 792 -58.98 -14.36 5.59
CA ARG A 792 -60.39 -14.25 5.24
C ARG A 792 -60.59 -14.75 3.83
N LEU A 793 -61.19 -15.93 3.71
CA LEU A 793 -61.53 -16.55 2.45
C LEU A 793 -63.07 -16.48 2.25
N ARG A 794 -63.49 -16.10 1.06
CA ARG A 794 -64.90 -15.99 0.69
C ARG A 794 -65.20 -17.01 -0.39
N LYS A 795 -66.28 -17.81 -0.18
CA LYS A 795 -66.75 -18.85 -1.09
C LYS A 795 -65.62 -19.83 -1.47
N VAL A 796 -64.88 -20.33 -0.50
CA VAL A 796 -63.85 -21.37 -0.73
C VAL A 796 -64.46 -22.75 -0.70
N ASN A 797 -64.01 -23.65 -1.60
CA ASN A 797 -64.37 -25.05 -1.55
C ASN A 797 -63.73 -25.75 -0.33
N ILE A 798 -64.46 -26.47 0.46
CA ILE A 798 -64.02 -27.12 1.70
C ILE A 798 -62.83 -28.03 1.44
N GLY A 799 -62.88 -28.88 0.39
CA GLY A 799 -61.77 -29.79 0.05
C GLY A 799 -60.47 -28.97 -0.22
N LYS A 800 -60.54 -27.92 -1.02
CA LYS A 800 -59.42 -27.07 -1.33
C LYS A 800 -58.90 -26.29 -0.10
N LEU A 801 -59.81 -25.91 0.82
CA LEU A 801 -59.46 -25.27 2.08
C LEU A 801 -58.64 -26.19 2.96
N VAL A 802 -59.03 -27.45 3.10
CA VAL A 802 -58.35 -28.46 3.91
C VAL A 802 -57.00 -28.83 3.29
N ASP A 803 -56.92 -28.96 1.97
CA ASP A 803 -55.66 -29.21 1.26
C ASP A 803 -54.69 -28.03 1.42
N PHE A 804 -55.24 -26.79 1.52
CA PHE A 804 -54.44 -25.58 1.75
C PHE A 804 -53.91 -25.47 3.17
N ILE A 805 -54.72 -25.87 4.16
CA ILE A 805 -54.35 -25.82 5.58
C ILE A 805 -54.48 -27.24 6.14
N PRO A 806 -53.48 -28.15 5.94
CA PRO A 806 -53.56 -29.54 6.39
C PRO A 806 -53.81 -29.70 7.90
N SER A 807 -53.36 -28.70 8.70
CA SER A 807 -53.64 -28.69 10.15
C SER A 807 -55.13 -28.64 10.51
N LEU A 808 -56.00 -28.26 9.57
CA LEU A 808 -57.44 -28.26 9.79
C LEU A 808 -57.96 -29.70 10.00
N ASP A 809 -57.32 -30.74 9.45
CA ASP A 809 -57.65 -32.11 9.70
C ASP A 809 -57.52 -32.48 11.17
N THR A 810 -56.55 -31.93 11.86
CA THR A 810 -56.36 -32.16 13.29
C THR A 810 -57.24 -31.27 14.16
N ILE A 811 -57.49 -30.05 13.72
CA ILE A 811 -58.26 -29.03 14.46
C ILE A 811 -59.78 -29.24 14.30
N VAL A 812 -60.20 -29.55 13.10
CA VAL A 812 -61.63 -29.76 12.74
C VAL A 812 -61.74 -30.99 11.83
N PRO A 813 -61.54 -32.23 12.32
CA PRO A 813 -61.52 -33.44 11.50
C PRO A 813 -62.82 -33.66 10.70
N MET A 814 -63.93 -33.25 11.27
CA MET A 814 -65.25 -33.41 10.63
C MET A 814 -65.44 -32.55 9.40
N LEU A 815 -64.60 -31.53 9.17
CA LEU A 815 -64.72 -30.63 8.03
C LEU A 815 -64.65 -31.35 6.68
N ARG A 816 -63.83 -32.39 6.59
CA ARG A 816 -63.70 -33.25 5.41
C ARG A 816 -64.99 -34.04 5.05
N SER A 817 -65.84 -34.26 6.04
CA SER A 817 -67.11 -34.92 5.80
C SER A 817 -68.09 -34.03 5.08
N PHE A 818 -67.82 -32.77 4.91
CA PHE A 818 -68.73 -31.84 4.22
C PHE A 818 -68.18 -31.41 2.84
N LYS A 819 -69.12 -31.31 1.89
CA LYS A 819 -68.83 -30.72 0.56
C LYS A 819 -69.68 -29.48 0.38
N GLY A 820 -68.99 -28.44 -0.17
CA GLY A 820 -69.66 -27.16 -0.44
C GLY A 820 -68.71 -26.02 -0.38
N MET A 821 -69.28 -24.84 -0.49
CA MET A 821 -68.52 -23.55 -0.41
C MET A 821 -68.75 -22.93 0.95
N VAL A 822 -67.64 -22.44 1.55
CA VAL A 822 -67.70 -21.80 2.86
C VAL A 822 -66.96 -20.44 2.82
N ASP A 823 -67.43 -19.54 3.66
CA ASP A 823 -66.62 -18.39 4.11
C ASP A 823 -65.82 -18.85 5.33
N PHE A 824 -64.51 -18.60 5.30
CA PHE A 824 -63.59 -19.02 6.34
C PHE A 824 -62.77 -17.83 6.81
N ASP A 825 -62.94 -17.50 8.08
CA ASP A 825 -62.11 -16.49 8.77
C ASP A 825 -61.29 -17.19 9.82
N ALA A 826 -59.98 -17.01 9.78
CA ALA A 826 -59.06 -17.61 10.77
C ALA A 826 -57.95 -16.65 11.13
N THR A 827 -57.79 -16.43 12.41
CA THR A 827 -56.65 -15.70 12.98
C THR A 827 -55.89 -16.68 13.87
N ALA A 828 -54.60 -16.86 13.62
CA ALA A 828 -53.79 -17.81 14.39
C ALA A 828 -52.36 -17.35 14.56
N GLU A 829 -51.74 -17.83 15.64
CA GLU A 829 -50.29 -17.73 15.86
C GLU A 829 -49.76 -19.09 16.34
N ALA A 830 -48.51 -19.41 15.92
CA ALA A 830 -47.86 -20.65 16.34
C ALA A 830 -46.33 -20.54 16.23
N VAL A 831 -45.67 -21.45 16.92
CA VAL A 831 -44.24 -21.71 16.78
C VAL A 831 -44.07 -22.78 15.69
N LEU A 832 -43.09 -22.55 14.80
CA LEU A 832 -42.74 -23.48 13.71
C LEU A 832 -41.48 -24.25 14.09
N ASP A 833 -41.40 -25.50 13.70
CA ASP A 833 -40.18 -26.33 13.74
C ASP A 833 -39.27 -26.06 12.54
N SER A 834 -38.13 -26.78 12.41
CA SER A 834 -37.17 -26.68 11.29
C SER A 834 -37.78 -26.92 9.90
N ASN A 835 -38.86 -27.70 9.82
CA ASN A 835 -39.55 -28.11 8.59
C ASN A 835 -40.82 -27.28 8.31
N LEU A 836 -40.98 -26.12 8.96
CA LEU A 836 -42.14 -25.23 8.88
C LEU A 836 -43.43 -25.85 9.44
N ASN A 837 -43.40 -26.99 10.12
CA ASN A 837 -44.58 -27.55 10.76
C ASN A 837 -44.96 -26.77 12.01
N VAL A 838 -46.25 -26.66 12.23
CA VAL A 838 -46.78 -26.00 13.43
C VAL A 838 -46.56 -26.90 14.65
N LYS A 839 -45.95 -26.36 15.69
CA LYS A 839 -45.89 -27.03 17.00
C LYS A 839 -47.24 -26.90 17.69
N ILE A 840 -48.06 -27.96 17.57
CA ILE A 840 -49.44 -27.99 18.00
C ILE A 840 -49.68 -27.42 19.43
N PRO A 841 -48.85 -27.72 20.44
CA PRO A 841 -49.07 -27.13 21.78
C PRO A 841 -48.94 -25.61 21.84
N SER A 842 -48.29 -24.99 20.84
CA SER A 842 -48.12 -23.55 20.76
C SER A 842 -49.19 -22.84 19.94
N LEU A 843 -50.07 -23.58 19.30
CA LEU A 843 -51.08 -23.05 18.45
C LEU A 843 -52.17 -22.31 19.26
N LYS A 844 -52.35 -21.05 18.93
CA LYS A 844 -53.52 -20.25 19.35
C LYS A 844 -54.27 -19.82 18.10
N ALA A 845 -55.57 -20.08 18.06
CA ALA A 845 -56.37 -19.68 16.90
C ALA A 845 -57.79 -19.30 17.28
N ALA A 846 -58.37 -18.42 16.49
CA ALA A 846 -59.76 -18.08 16.50
C ALA A 846 -60.30 -18.19 15.07
N MET A 847 -61.32 -19.01 14.85
CA MET A 847 -61.82 -19.33 13.52
C MET A 847 -63.36 -19.17 13.44
N HIS A 848 -63.82 -18.81 12.27
CA HIS A 848 -65.23 -18.79 11.92
C HIS A 848 -65.44 -19.42 10.54
N ILE A 849 -66.29 -20.37 10.47
CA ILE A 849 -66.66 -21.11 9.25
C ILE A 849 -68.17 -20.89 9.01
N LYS A 850 -68.51 -20.34 7.89
CA LYS A 850 -69.94 -20.15 7.49
C LYS A 850 -70.15 -20.75 6.11
N GLY A 851 -71.14 -21.58 5.98
CA GLY A 851 -71.51 -22.19 4.70
C GLY A 851 -73.02 -22.37 4.58
N ASP A 852 -73.52 -22.22 3.38
CA ASP A 852 -74.93 -22.44 3.04
C ASP A 852 -75.01 -23.69 2.12
N SER A 853 -75.98 -24.49 2.35
CA SER A 853 -76.28 -25.72 1.53
C SER A 853 -75.06 -26.67 1.49
N LEU A 854 -74.47 -26.97 2.66
CA LEU A 854 -73.38 -27.94 2.78
C LEU A 854 -73.91 -29.37 2.71
N VAL A 855 -73.20 -30.21 1.91
CA VAL A 855 -73.53 -31.62 1.71
C VAL A 855 -72.64 -32.50 2.59
N LEU A 856 -73.22 -33.35 3.42
CA LEU A 856 -72.51 -34.37 4.16
C LEU A 856 -72.17 -35.54 3.20
N MET A 857 -70.85 -35.79 3.04
CA MET A 857 -70.38 -36.80 2.06
C MET A 857 -70.43 -38.25 2.55
N ASP A 858 -70.41 -38.48 3.85
CA ASP A 858 -70.51 -39.84 4.41
C ASP A 858 -71.99 -40.36 4.34
N GLY A 859 -72.28 -41.06 3.26
CA GLY A 859 -73.59 -41.55 3.01
C GLY A 859 -74.10 -42.65 3.97
N GLU A 860 -73.17 -43.45 4.51
CA GLU A 860 -73.44 -44.48 5.49
C GLU A 860 -73.84 -43.93 6.85
N THR A 861 -72.98 -43.05 7.37
CA THR A 861 -73.23 -42.31 8.62
C THR A 861 -74.52 -41.47 8.51
N PHE A 862 -74.74 -40.80 7.37
CA PHE A 862 -75.99 -40.06 7.15
C PHE A 862 -77.21 -40.99 7.08
N ALA A 863 -77.09 -42.14 6.42
CA ALA A 863 -78.18 -43.13 6.33
C ALA A 863 -78.53 -43.66 7.70
N GLU A 864 -77.59 -44.01 8.53
CA GLU A 864 -77.76 -44.47 9.88
C GLU A 864 -78.38 -43.36 10.81
N ILE A 865 -77.88 -42.15 10.75
CA ILE A 865 -78.48 -41.00 11.42
C ILE A 865 -79.90 -40.73 10.94
N SER A 866 -80.19 -40.84 9.66
CA SER A 866 -81.48 -40.57 9.06
C SER A 866 -82.53 -41.65 9.42
N LYS A 867 -82.05 -42.89 9.54
CA LYS A 867 -82.82 -44.00 10.01
C LYS A 867 -83.18 -43.93 11.47
N THR A 868 -82.12 -43.58 12.30
CA THR A 868 -82.28 -43.44 13.77
C THR A 868 -83.19 -42.31 14.17
N LEU A 869 -83.10 -41.22 13.43
CA LEU A 869 -83.84 -39.94 13.69
C LEU A 869 -85.15 -39.93 12.86
N MET A 870 -85.51 -40.93 12.12
CA MET A 870 -86.76 -41.01 11.32
C MET A 870 -86.92 -39.76 10.38
N PHE A 871 -85.89 -39.42 9.60
CA PHE A 871 -85.99 -38.35 8.66
C PHE A 871 -87.05 -38.60 7.59
N LYS A 872 -87.87 -37.61 7.26
CA LYS A 872 -88.89 -37.60 6.25
C LYS A 872 -88.24 -37.85 4.86
N ASN A 873 -87.15 -37.15 4.61
CA ASN A 873 -86.37 -37.27 3.40
C ASN A 873 -84.96 -37.90 3.68
N LYS A 874 -84.87 -39.23 3.59
CA LYS A 874 -83.65 -40.01 3.88
C LYS A 874 -82.55 -39.89 2.85
N LYS A 875 -82.77 -39.11 1.72
CA LYS A 875 -81.81 -38.90 0.67
C LYS A 875 -81.25 -37.45 0.67
N ARG A 876 -81.83 -36.53 1.47
CA ARG A 876 -81.44 -35.14 1.51
C ARG A 876 -80.39 -34.92 2.60
N ASN A 877 -79.11 -35.09 2.24
CA ASN A 877 -77.98 -34.90 3.12
C ASN A 877 -77.41 -33.45 3.07
N VAL A 878 -78.29 -32.46 2.84
CA VAL A 878 -77.90 -31.04 2.73
C VAL A 878 -78.29 -30.29 3.98
N PHE A 879 -77.35 -29.60 4.58
CA PHE A 879 -77.60 -28.67 5.67
C PHE A 879 -77.86 -27.25 5.12
N ASP A 880 -78.92 -26.62 5.57
CA ASP A 880 -79.36 -25.30 5.02
C ASP A 880 -78.31 -24.18 5.24
N SER A 881 -77.85 -24.04 6.44
CA SER A 881 -76.80 -23.06 6.78
C SER A 881 -76.08 -23.48 8.06
N ILE A 882 -74.76 -23.43 8.01
CA ILE A 882 -73.90 -23.74 9.15
C ILE A 882 -73.01 -22.50 9.42
N SER A 883 -72.96 -22.05 10.67
CA SER A 883 -72.08 -20.98 11.14
C SER A 883 -71.41 -21.44 12.43
N VAL A 884 -70.13 -21.78 12.37
CA VAL A 884 -69.34 -22.33 13.46
C VAL A 884 -68.22 -21.41 13.87
N ASN A 885 -68.20 -21.11 15.15
CA ASN A 885 -67.10 -20.41 15.78
C ASN A 885 -66.24 -21.41 16.59
N LEU A 886 -64.95 -21.33 16.50
CA LEU A 886 -64.07 -22.15 17.29
C LEU A 886 -62.80 -21.37 17.72
N THR A 887 -62.27 -21.80 18.82
CA THR A 887 -60.99 -21.31 19.29
C THR A 887 -60.07 -22.50 19.64
N VAL A 888 -58.77 -22.31 19.42
CA VAL A 888 -57.71 -23.26 19.78
C VAL A 888 -56.81 -22.60 20.75
N GLN A 889 -56.60 -23.20 21.93
CA GLN A 889 -55.68 -22.70 22.92
C GLN A 889 -55.26 -23.84 23.85
N ASP A 890 -53.97 -23.88 24.23
CA ASP A 890 -53.37 -24.83 25.16
C ASP A 890 -53.68 -26.31 24.80
N GLY A 891 -53.63 -26.61 23.52
CA GLY A 891 -53.89 -27.95 22.98
C GLY A 891 -55.36 -28.41 22.94
N ASN A 892 -56.28 -27.46 23.20
CA ASN A 892 -57.72 -27.73 23.16
C ASN A 892 -58.42 -26.89 22.09
N VAL A 893 -59.30 -27.54 21.36
CA VAL A 893 -60.22 -26.88 20.45
C VAL A 893 -61.57 -26.74 21.14
N THR A 894 -62.05 -25.53 21.25
CA THR A 894 -63.41 -25.26 21.76
C THR A 894 -64.30 -24.94 20.57
N VAL A 895 -65.27 -25.74 20.30
CA VAL A 895 -66.32 -25.50 19.35
C VAL A 895 -67.52 -24.92 20.06
N TYR A 896 -67.77 -23.67 19.77
CA TYR A 896 -68.87 -22.96 20.43
C TYR A 896 -70.23 -23.42 19.88
N PRO A 897 -71.31 -23.40 20.67
CA PRO A 897 -72.59 -23.86 20.24
C PRO A 897 -73.08 -23.18 18.96
N PHE A 898 -73.36 -23.99 17.96
CA PHE A 898 -73.90 -23.53 16.67
C PHE A 898 -75.12 -24.34 16.29
N LEU A 899 -75.97 -23.78 15.40
CA LEU A 899 -77.21 -24.39 14.97
C LEU A 899 -76.96 -25.25 13.71
N LEU A 900 -77.46 -26.44 13.74
CA LEU A 900 -77.63 -27.31 12.59
C LEU A 900 -79.12 -27.50 12.27
N GLN A 901 -79.53 -27.30 11.03
CA GLN A 901 -80.85 -27.54 10.55
C GLN A 901 -80.78 -28.48 9.34
N ILE A 902 -81.47 -29.59 9.48
CA ILE A 902 -81.55 -30.55 8.42
C ILE A 902 -83.00 -31.16 8.45
N ASP A 903 -83.68 -31.19 7.33
CA ASP A 903 -85.06 -31.64 7.21
C ASP A 903 -85.96 -30.87 8.25
N ARG A 904 -86.60 -31.56 9.12
CA ARG A 904 -87.54 -31.05 10.20
C ARG A 904 -86.79 -30.94 11.56
N TYR A 905 -85.50 -31.26 11.58
CA TYR A 905 -84.71 -31.24 12.81
C TYR A 905 -83.92 -29.93 12.92
N LYS A 906 -83.88 -29.37 14.12
CA LYS A 906 -82.97 -28.27 14.49
C LYS A 906 -82.21 -28.71 15.76
N ALA A 907 -80.91 -28.69 15.66
CA ALA A 907 -80.02 -29.07 16.77
C ALA A 907 -79.00 -27.98 17.04
N ALA A 908 -78.61 -27.89 18.29
CA ALA A 908 -77.44 -27.05 18.66
C ALA A 908 -76.32 -27.99 19.06
N VAL A 909 -75.17 -27.82 18.43
CA VAL A 909 -73.93 -28.60 18.59
C VAL A 909 -72.83 -27.74 19.13
N GLY A 910 -72.13 -28.25 20.13
CA GLY A 910 -70.94 -27.56 20.68
C GLY A 910 -70.16 -28.50 21.59
N GLY A 911 -68.92 -28.15 21.90
CA GLY A 911 -68.08 -28.99 22.71
C GLY A 911 -66.62 -28.66 22.72
N THR A 912 -65.78 -29.57 23.20
CA THR A 912 -64.36 -29.43 23.25
C THR A 912 -63.72 -30.67 22.66
N GLN A 913 -62.52 -30.44 22.03
CA GLN A 913 -61.72 -31.51 21.50
C GLN A 913 -60.26 -31.21 21.80
N GLY A 914 -59.55 -32.20 22.39
CA GLY A 914 -58.13 -32.15 22.53
C GLY A 914 -57.42 -32.32 21.17
N LEU A 915 -56.28 -31.71 20.97
CA LEU A 915 -55.45 -31.96 19.79
C LEU A 915 -54.83 -33.38 19.77
N ASP A 916 -55.04 -34.17 20.86
CA ASP A 916 -54.80 -35.58 21.00
C ASP A 916 -55.98 -36.42 20.42
N MET A 917 -56.97 -35.79 19.75
CA MET A 917 -58.18 -36.35 19.14
C MET A 917 -59.23 -36.86 20.11
N ASN A 918 -59.07 -36.65 21.43
CA ASN A 918 -60.13 -36.88 22.39
C ASN A 918 -61.14 -35.71 22.37
N PHE A 919 -62.41 -36.07 22.29
CA PHE A 919 -63.45 -35.06 22.16
C PHE A 919 -64.57 -35.24 23.19
N ASN A 920 -65.29 -34.14 23.48
CA ASN A 920 -66.49 -34.14 24.32
C ASN A 920 -67.49 -33.13 23.68
N TYR A 921 -68.33 -33.66 22.81
CA TYR A 921 -69.33 -32.87 22.12
C TYR A 921 -70.73 -33.12 22.74
N HIS A 922 -71.52 -32.09 22.73
CA HIS A 922 -72.93 -32.14 23.13
C HIS A 922 -73.85 -31.67 21.99
N ILE A 923 -74.79 -32.50 21.61
CA ILE A 923 -75.85 -32.18 20.63
C ILE A 923 -77.14 -32.00 21.40
N SER A 924 -77.73 -30.81 21.38
CA SER A 924 -79.12 -30.61 21.93
C SER A 924 -80.11 -30.55 20.76
N VAL A 925 -81.02 -31.48 20.73
CA VAL A 925 -82.09 -31.49 19.75
C VAL A 925 -83.18 -30.52 20.19
N LEU A 926 -83.29 -29.39 19.50
CA LEU A 926 -84.14 -28.24 19.83
C LEU A 926 -85.51 -28.37 19.20
N LYS A 927 -85.58 -28.92 17.99
CA LYS A 927 -86.82 -29.20 17.28
C LYS A 927 -86.75 -30.56 16.59
N SER A 928 -87.71 -31.40 16.85
CA SER A 928 -87.83 -32.74 16.28
C SER A 928 -89.28 -33.16 16.22
N PRO A 929 -89.61 -34.25 15.52
CA PRO A 929 -90.92 -34.80 15.54
C PRO A 929 -91.27 -35.42 16.94
N LEU A 930 -90.28 -35.62 17.82
CA LEU A 930 -90.46 -36.17 19.16
C LEU A 930 -90.97 -35.12 20.13
N PRO A 931 -91.81 -35.54 21.09
CA PRO A 931 -92.50 -34.61 22.02
C PRO A 931 -91.59 -34.07 23.13
N PHE A 932 -90.32 -34.40 23.13
CA PHE A 932 -89.34 -33.92 24.13
C PHE A 932 -88.00 -33.49 23.52
N LYS A 933 -87.32 -32.60 24.22
CA LYS A 933 -85.98 -32.16 23.82
C LYS A 933 -84.96 -33.13 24.40
N ALA A 934 -84.13 -33.71 23.54
CA ALA A 934 -83.14 -34.67 23.91
C ALA A 934 -81.74 -34.09 23.75
N GLY A 935 -80.81 -34.45 24.59
CA GLY A 935 -79.39 -34.15 24.47
C GLY A 935 -78.64 -35.46 24.17
N VAL A 936 -77.60 -35.31 23.37
CA VAL A 936 -76.67 -36.39 23.07
C VAL A 936 -75.28 -35.96 23.44
N ASN A 937 -74.57 -36.65 24.33
CA ASN A 937 -73.22 -36.45 24.68
C ASN A 937 -72.35 -37.47 23.89
N ILE A 938 -71.41 -36.99 23.18
CA ILE A 938 -70.46 -37.81 22.40
C ILE A 938 -69.04 -37.53 22.98
N THR A 939 -68.45 -38.61 23.56
CA THR A 939 -67.16 -38.48 24.25
C THR A 939 -66.21 -39.60 23.79
N GLY A 940 -64.90 -39.35 23.90
CA GLY A 940 -63.87 -40.32 23.51
C GLY A 940 -63.04 -39.84 22.30
N ASN A 941 -62.65 -40.75 21.45
CA ASN A 941 -61.95 -40.49 20.18
C ASN A 941 -62.67 -41.26 19.03
N LEU A 942 -62.20 -41.08 17.79
CA LEU A 942 -62.84 -41.75 16.61
C LEU A 942 -62.83 -43.24 16.70
N ASP A 943 -61.88 -43.90 17.38
CA ASP A 943 -61.75 -45.34 17.51
C ASP A 943 -62.60 -45.88 18.68
N LYS A 944 -62.84 -45.09 19.72
CA LYS A 944 -63.56 -45.45 20.92
C LYS A 944 -64.55 -44.38 21.30
N MET A 945 -65.60 -44.17 20.51
CA MET A 945 -66.65 -43.19 20.74
C MET A 945 -67.70 -43.72 21.69
N LYS A 946 -68.04 -42.89 22.66
CA LYS A 946 -69.15 -43.18 23.60
C LYS A 946 -70.24 -42.18 23.43
N ILE A 947 -71.42 -42.68 23.05
CA ILE A 947 -72.62 -41.84 22.87
C ILE A 947 -73.54 -42.13 24.05
N ARG A 948 -73.96 -41.07 24.72
CA ARG A 948 -74.91 -41.11 25.82
C ARG A 948 -76.04 -40.13 25.60
N ILE A 949 -77.33 -40.59 25.68
CA ILE A 949 -78.52 -39.78 25.59
C ILE A 949 -78.77 -39.20 26.96
N GLY A 950 -79.18 -37.90 27.02
CA GLY A 950 -79.42 -37.15 28.25
C GLY A 950 -80.33 -35.95 28.01
N LYS A 951 -80.32 -35.01 28.91
CA LYS A 951 -81.08 -33.76 28.73
C LYS A 951 -80.36 -32.81 27.78
N ALA A 952 -81.13 -32.06 27.00
CA ALA A 952 -80.54 -30.98 26.17
C ALA A 952 -79.89 -29.92 27.07
N LYS A 953 -78.63 -29.58 26.83
CA LYS A 953 -77.86 -28.53 27.53
C LYS A 953 -78.22 -27.15 26.96
N TYR A 954 -78.36 -27.03 25.68
CA TYR A 954 -78.67 -25.76 24.99
C TYR A 954 -80.18 -25.63 24.89
N LYS A 955 -80.77 -24.62 25.46
CA LYS A 955 -82.18 -24.29 25.40
C LYS A 955 -82.46 -23.51 24.11
N ASP A 956 -83.68 -23.39 23.71
CA ASP A 956 -84.12 -22.77 22.47
C ASP A 956 -83.14 -21.80 21.81
N ALA A 957 -82.85 -22.08 20.55
CA ALA A 957 -81.95 -21.32 19.73
C ALA A 957 -80.87 -20.54 20.53
N VAL A 958 -79.66 -20.86 20.35
CA VAL A 958 -78.56 -20.09 20.91
C VAL A 958 -79.01 -18.62 20.94
N THR A 959 -79.33 -18.11 22.11
CA THR A 959 -79.95 -16.81 22.24
C THR A 959 -79.04 -15.75 21.62
N PRO A 960 -79.54 -14.63 21.06
CA PRO A 960 -78.71 -13.58 20.45
C PRO A 960 -77.64 -13.10 21.42
N VAL A 961 -77.80 -13.20 22.71
CA VAL A 961 -76.81 -12.86 23.77
C VAL A 961 -75.63 -13.86 23.77
N GLU A 962 -75.94 -15.17 23.67
CA GLU A 962 -74.91 -16.26 23.64
C GLU A 962 -74.14 -16.19 22.33
N ILE A 963 -74.76 -15.92 21.22
CA ILE A 963 -74.10 -15.68 19.93
C ILE A 963 -73.19 -14.45 20.04
N ARG A 964 -73.64 -13.31 20.53
CA ARG A 964 -72.84 -12.11 20.74
C ARG A 964 -71.65 -12.37 21.65
N LYS A 965 -71.82 -13.11 22.75
CA LYS A 965 -70.74 -13.46 23.69
C LYS A 965 -69.69 -14.32 23.00
N VAL A 966 -70.10 -15.31 22.22
CA VAL A 966 -69.20 -16.17 21.46
C VAL A 966 -68.43 -15.37 20.42
N ASP A 967 -69.11 -14.51 19.64
CA ASP A 967 -68.49 -13.68 18.65
C ASP A 967 -67.51 -12.68 19.27
N SER A 968 -67.85 -12.07 20.42
CA SER A 968 -66.94 -11.18 21.15
C SER A 968 -65.72 -11.89 21.65
N THR A 969 -65.83 -13.11 22.17
CA THR A 969 -64.68 -13.96 22.60
C THR A 969 -63.75 -14.28 21.44
N ARG A 970 -64.33 -14.67 20.30
CA ARG A 970 -63.52 -14.94 19.07
C ARG A 970 -62.84 -13.67 18.57
N VAL A 971 -63.55 -12.57 18.47
CA VAL A 971 -63.02 -11.29 18.00
C VAL A 971 -61.89 -10.80 18.94
N ASN A 972 -62.10 -10.90 20.26
CA ASN A 972 -61.08 -10.52 21.26
C ASN A 972 -59.81 -11.38 21.14
N MET A 973 -60.00 -12.72 21.03
CA MET A 973 -58.84 -13.60 20.82
C MET A 973 -58.14 -13.29 19.47
N GLY A 974 -58.90 -13.09 18.40
CA GLY A 974 -58.33 -12.72 17.10
C GLY A 974 -57.51 -11.39 17.20
N GLN A 975 -58.05 -10.41 17.89
CA GLN A 975 -57.33 -9.14 18.10
C GLN A 975 -56.09 -9.30 18.97
N GLU A 976 -56.16 -10.10 20.04
CA GLU A 976 -54.98 -10.43 20.85
C GLU A 976 -53.88 -11.10 20.00
N ILE A 977 -54.23 -12.00 19.12
CA ILE A 977 -53.27 -12.65 18.20
C ILE A 977 -52.68 -11.62 17.24
N ILE A 978 -53.51 -10.76 16.62
CA ILE A 978 -53.04 -9.69 15.75
C ILE A 978 -52.09 -8.76 16.49
N HIS A 979 -52.44 -8.33 17.69
CA HIS A 979 -51.56 -7.53 18.53
C HIS A 979 -50.28 -8.24 18.95
N SER A 980 -50.35 -9.58 19.13
CA SER A 980 -49.14 -10.39 19.42
C SER A 980 -48.14 -10.33 18.26
N PHE A 981 -48.58 -10.56 17.02
CA PHE A 981 -47.64 -10.53 15.92
C PHE A 981 -47.24 -9.10 15.49
N GLU A 982 -48.04 -8.09 15.71
CA GLU A 982 -47.60 -6.69 15.62
C GLU A 982 -46.50 -6.37 16.65
N ARG A 983 -46.65 -6.84 17.89
CA ARG A 983 -45.60 -6.73 18.92
C ARG A 983 -44.32 -7.50 18.53
N VAL A 984 -44.43 -8.62 17.84
CA VAL A 984 -43.26 -9.35 17.33
C VAL A 984 -42.43 -8.48 16.40
N ILE A 985 -43.09 -7.63 15.62
CA ILE A 985 -42.41 -6.68 14.71
C ILE A 985 -41.91 -5.44 15.45
N SER A 986 -42.73 -4.86 16.34
CA SER A 986 -42.43 -3.60 17.02
C SER A 986 -41.43 -3.68 18.19
N ARG A 987 -41.34 -4.80 18.92
CA ARG A 987 -40.41 -5.01 20.06
C ARG A 987 -38.94 -4.87 19.71
N THR A 988 -38.55 -4.85 18.44
CA THR A 988 -37.17 -4.67 18.00
C THR A 988 -36.83 -3.19 17.73
N TYR A 989 -37.80 -2.30 17.69
CA TYR A 989 -37.61 -0.87 17.40
C TYR A 989 -37.18 -0.05 18.66
N ARG A 990 -37.38 -0.55 19.87
CA ARG A 990 -36.98 0.13 21.12
C ARG A 990 -35.54 -0.09 21.55
N GLY A 991 -34.74 -0.80 20.77
CA GLY A 991 -33.32 -0.99 20.98
C GLY A 991 -32.49 -0.04 20.14
N LYS A 992 -32.22 1.17 20.65
CA LYS A 992 -31.23 2.16 20.18
C LYS A 992 -31.50 2.78 18.79
N LEU A 993 -32.26 3.88 18.81
CA LEU A 993 -31.96 4.98 17.89
C LEU A 993 -30.56 5.51 18.24
N PRO A 994 -29.62 5.64 17.28
CA PRO A 994 -28.43 6.43 17.53
C PRO A 994 -28.88 7.89 17.69
N GLN A 995 -28.61 8.47 18.84
CA GLN A 995 -28.56 9.91 19.01
C GLN A 995 -27.52 10.44 18.02
N GLY A 996 -27.90 11.39 17.20
CA GLY A 996 -27.01 12.14 16.32
C GLY A 996 -27.26 11.89 14.84
N ALA A 997 -28.34 12.43 14.32
CA ALA A 997 -28.50 12.83 12.93
C ALA A 997 -29.49 14.01 12.90
N GLU A 998 -29.02 15.18 13.33
CA GLU A 998 -29.44 16.48 12.81
C GLU A 998 -28.45 16.93 11.73
#